data_068cc06815fb05c20a2853482e1429fe
#
_entry.id   068cc06815fb05c20a2853482e1429fe
#
_cell.length_a   1.000
_cell.length_b   1.000
_cell.length_c   1.000
_cell.angle_alpha   90.00
_cell.angle_beta   90.00
_cell.angle_gamma   90.00
#
_symmetry.space_group_name_H-M   'P 1'
#
loop_
_entity.id
_entity.type
_entity.pdbx_description
1 polymer ?
#
loop_
_entity_poly.entity_id
_entity_poly.type
_entity_poly.pdbx_seq_one_letter_code
_entity_poly.pdbx_strand_id
1 'polypeptide(L)'
;MAEEFYTVPESPEYNAAAIRKIQDTDPVRASTIVNPVVQQMITNTHAVKLQADQNTKAASAAAGAAEDADEKATEALEAARNAAQVAAQAGTDASNALIAADAALEAITKLAHTIDAVPTQNGSLTYTGSAQSPTWNSYNPETLTLGGQTSGTDAGSYTATFTPMEGYTWGDGTNTTKEVTWTIGRATIAKAPSQSGSLTYTGSAQSPSWADYSSTQLTIGGTTSATNAGSHTATFTPTSNYQWSDGTVTARSVAWQIQRAAISTTPTQSGSLTYTGSAQSPSWSNYDSSKLTIGGTTSGTNAGSYNATFTPTSNYQWSDGGTGAKTVAWKIGKAAGSLSLNKTSITLNKSTSATTITVTRAGDGAITATSSSTSVATVSVSGNTVTVTGKAYGSATITVKVAEGTNHTAPANKTCTVQVNLFNSTLNSNSWAAIKAASDADEGANYWSAGDTKAITINGTVGNFTFSNLSINAFILGFNHNSSKEGTHRIHWQLGKISGTMVGLCDNQYGNNVNGAGYFHMNDSNTNVGGWKDSSMRKTLLGNSNSPTSPLANSLMAALPSDLRAVMKSVTKYTDNTGNASNSSGNVTATTDYLWLLAEFEVQGGRSYANQYEQNSQLQYDYYKAGNSKIAYKHTAVGTAVWWWLRSPNYNNGNSFCYVYTGGGNYNANAYYSAALLPGFAT
;
A
#
# COMPACT_ATOMS: atom_id res chain seq x y z
N MET A 1 12.90 38.83 -4.14
CA MET A 1 11.91 38.95 -3.05
C MET A 1 12.20 37.81 -2.10
N ALA A 2 12.59 38.14 -0.88
CA ALA A 2 12.92 37.14 0.12
C ALA A 2 11.61 36.50 0.60
N GLU A 3 11.49 35.19 0.41
CA GLU A 3 10.48 34.41 1.08
C GLU A 3 10.82 34.34 2.57
N GLU A 4 10.09 35.08 3.38
CA GLU A 4 10.14 34.89 4.83
C GLU A 4 9.38 33.61 5.18
N PHE A 5 10.11 32.57 5.53
CA PHE A 5 9.55 31.33 6.04
C PHE A 5 8.97 31.54 7.43
N TYR A 6 7.79 31.04 7.67
CA TYR A 6 7.20 30.96 9.00
C TYR A 6 8.02 29.99 9.84
N THR A 7 8.71 30.49 10.83
CA THR A 7 9.30 29.64 11.86
C THR A 7 8.22 29.27 12.88
N VAL A 8 7.88 28.00 12.95
CA VAL A 8 7.08 27.47 14.04
C VAL A 8 8.01 27.32 15.26
N PRO A 9 7.72 27.96 16.39
CA PRO A 9 8.53 27.78 17.60
C PRO A 9 8.42 26.33 18.09
N GLU A 10 9.52 25.79 18.58
CA GLU A 10 9.60 24.44 19.16
C GLU A 10 8.80 24.27 20.48
N SER A 11 8.14 25.29 20.96
CA SER A 11 7.29 25.22 22.12
C SER A 11 5.85 25.62 21.78
N PRO A 12 4.84 25.09 22.49
CA PRO A 12 3.44 25.25 22.15
C PRO A 12 2.86 26.65 22.41
N GLU A 13 3.67 27.66 22.49
CA GLU A 13 3.17 29.03 22.60
C GLU A 13 2.78 29.57 21.23
N TYR A 14 1.50 29.62 21.00
CA TYR A 14 0.92 30.21 19.81
C TYR A 14 1.11 31.72 19.83
N ASN A 15 1.95 32.23 18.98
CA ASN A 15 2.12 33.67 18.81
C ASN A 15 1.29 34.16 17.62
N ALA A 16 0.07 34.63 17.89
CA ALA A 16 -0.80 35.20 16.88
C ALA A 16 -0.20 36.41 16.16
N ALA A 17 0.82 37.03 16.74
CA ALA A 17 1.54 38.16 16.13
C ALA A 17 2.51 37.74 15.01
N ALA A 18 2.83 36.43 14.90
CA ALA A 18 3.70 35.91 13.85
C ALA A 18 2.98 35.69 12.50
N ILE A 19 1.66 35.79 12.46
CA ILE A 19 0.92 35.65 11.21
C ILE A 19 0.93 37.01 10.49
N ARG A 20 1.74 37.09 9.45
CA ARG A 20 1.75 38.29 8.61
C ARG A 20 0.42 38.48 7.93
N LYS A 21 -0.19 39.63 8.16
CA LYS A 21 -1.39 40.04 7.43
C LYS A 21 -0.98 40.42 6.01
N ILE A 22 -1.54 39.75 5.02
CA ILE A 22 -1.35 40.15 3.62
C ILE A 22 -1.95 41.54 3.45
N GLN A 23 -1.11 42.51 3.07
CA GLN A 23 -1.55 43.87 2.83
C GLN A 23 -2.04 44.01 1.39
N ASP A 24 -2.96 44.94 1.16
CA ASP A 24 -3.52 45.23 -0.17
C ASP A 24 -2.50 45.64 -1.23
N THR A 25 -1.23 45.86 -0.83
CA THR A 25 -0.13 46.21 -1.70
C THR A 25 0.67 45.02 -2.18
N ASP A 26 0.38 43.80 -1.73
CA ASP A 26 1.09 42.63 -2.21
C ASP A 26 0.65 42.28 -3.65
N PRO A 27 1.59 41.95 -4.54
CA PRO A 27 1.28 41.69 -5.96
C PRO A 27 0.42 40.45 -6.17
N VAL A 28 0.33 39.56 -5.19
CA VAL A 28 -0.69 38.51 -5.14
C VAL A 28 -1.87 39.07 -4.37
N ARG A 29 -2.75 39.75 -5.03
CA ARG A 29 -4.00 40.15 -4.39
C ARG A 29 -4.68 38.90 -3.83
N ALA A 30 -4.75 38.82 -2.54
CA ALA A 30 -5.63 37.94 -1.85
C ALA A 30 -7.09 38.37 -2.10
N SER A 31 -7.47 38.53 -3.38
CA SER A 31 -8.87 38.76 -3.73
C SER A 31 -9.55 37.41 -3.69
N THR A 32 -10.68 37.35 -3.11
CA THR A 32 -11.70 36.29 -3.11
C THR A 32 -11.26 34.80 -3.02
N ILE A 33 -10.00 34.45 -3.43
CA ILE A 33 -9.49 33.07 -3.38
C ILE A 33 -8.39 32.92 -2.32
N VAL A 34 -7.38 33.83 -2.33
CA VAL A 34 -6.26 33.71 -1.40
C VAL A 34 -6.62 34.18 0.00
N ASN A 35 -7.38 35.31 0.09
CA ASN A 35 -7.84 35.81 1.39
C ASN A 35 -8.82 34.88 2.12
N PRO A 36 -9.77 34.23 1.47
CA PRO A 36 -10.62 33.23 2.14
C PRO A 36 -9.81 32.03 2.64
N VAL A 37 -8.82 31.57 1.88
CA VAL A 37 -7.98 30.43 2.30
C VAL A 37 -7.11 30.81 3.49
N VAL A 38 -6.46 31.97 3.46
CA VAL A 38 -5.64 32.47 4.58
C VAL A 38 -6.53 32.74 5.79
N GLN A 39 -7.70 33.33 5.60
CA GLN A 39 -8.65 33.58 6.68
C GLN A 39 -9.19 32.27 7.27
N GLN A 40 -9.43 31.28 6.43
CA GLN A 40 -9.82 29.94 6.88
C GLN A 40 -8.69 29.25 7.64
N MET A 41 -7.45 29.38 7.18
CA MET A 41 -6.28 28.86 7.91
C MET A 41 -6.13 29.53 9.27
N ILE A 42 -6.27 30.85 9.34
CA ILE A 42 -6.23 31.62 10.60
C ILE A 42 -7.37 31.17 11.52
N THR A 43 -8.58 31.01 10.98
CA THR A 43 -9.75 30.55 11.75
C THR A 43 -9.55 29.13 12.25
N ASN A 44 -9.05 28.23 11.39
CA ASN A 44 -8.76 26.85 11.76
C ASN A 44 -7.63 26.78 12.79
N THR A 45 -6.58 27.61 12.64
CA THR A 45 -5.48 27.70 13.61
C THR A 45 -5.97 28.25 14.94
N HIS A 46 -6.89 29.23 14.91
CA HIS A 46 -7.52 29.77 16.12
C HIS A 46 -8.43 28.73 16.80
N ALA A 47 -9.18 27.96 16.02
CA ALA A 47 -10.00 26.86 16.53
C ALA A 47 -9.15 25.75 17.15
N VAL A 48 -8.04 25.39 16.49
CA VAL A 48 -7.08 24.43 17.04
C VAL A 48 -6.43 24.95 18.32
N LYS A 49 -6.13 26.24 18.40
CA LYS A 49 -5.61 26.84 19.64
C LYS A 49 -6.66 26.85 20.75
N LEU A 50 -7.92 27.22 20.44
CA LEU A 50 -9.00 27.16 21.42
C LEU A 50 -9.22 25.74 21.92
N GLN A 51 -9.13 24.76 21.02
CA GLN A 51 -9.25 23.35 21.38
C GLN A 51 -8.03 22.89 22.19
N ALA A 52 -6.82 23.35 21.85
CA ALA A 52 -5.63 23.10 22.63
C ALA A 52 -5.69 23.73 24.03
N ASP A 53 -6.22 24.98 24.12
CA ASP A 53 -6.41 25.68 25.40
C ASP A 53 -7.53 25.02 26.23
N GLN A 54 -8.59 24.51 25.58
CA GLN A 54 -9.63 23.72 26.23
C GLN A 54 -9.07 22.35 26.69
N ASN A 55 -8.27 21.72 25.83
CA ASN A 55 -7.62 20.45 26.18
C ASN A 55 -6.56 20.63 27.27
N THR A 56 -5.85 21.78 27.26
CA THR A 56 -4.92 22.12 28.34
C THR A 56 -5.65 22.40 29.64
N LYS A 57 -6.83 23.04 29.59
CA LYS A 57 -7.71 23.21 30.77
C LYS A 57 -8.32 21.90 31.21
N ALA A 58 -8.73 21.04 30.24
CA ALA A 58 -9.23 19.71 30.54
C ALA A 58 -8.11 18.78 31.06
N ALA A 59 -6.90 18.91 30.50
CA ALA A 59 -5.72 18.22 30.97
C ALA A 59 -5.24 18.73 32.34
N SER A 60 -5.37 20.05 32.62
CA SER A 60 -5.10 20.61 33.95
C SER A 60 -6.17 20.21 34.97
N ALA A 61 -7.43 20.09 34.52
CA ALA A 61 -8.52 19.57 35.36
C ALA A 61 -8.40 18.04 35.54
N ALA A 62 -7.95 17.34 34.51
CA ALA A 62 -7.64 15.91 34.58
C ALA A 62 -6.33 15.64 35.32
N ALA A 63 -5.35 16.55 35.24
CA ALA A 63 -4.14 16.48 36.06
C ALA A 63 -4.45 16.75 37.53
N GLY A 64 -5.36 17.71 37.83
CA GLY A 64 -5.86 17.90 39.20
C GLY A 64 -6.68 16.70 39.70
N ALA A 65 -7.46 16.07 38.80
CA ALA A 65 -8.17 14.83 39.12
C ALA A 65 -7.22 13.61 39.13
N ALA A 66 -6.11 13.69 38.38
CA ALA A 66 -5.04 12.67 38.38
C ALA A 66 -4.13 12.83 39.59
N GLU A 67 -3.86 14.08 40.06
CA GLU A 67 -3.19 14.33 41.33
C GLU A 67 -4.04 13.82 42.50
N ASP A 68 -5.37 14.05 42.47
CA ASP A 68 -6.32 13.53 43.45
C ASP A 68 -6.47 11.99 43.39
N ALA A 69 -6.32 11.43 42.16
CA ALA A 69 -6.28 9.99 41.92
C ALA A 69 -4.90 9.40 42.24
N ASP A 70 -3.83 10.16 42.04
CA ASP A 70 -2.46 9.79 42.36
C ASP A 70 -2.23 9.85 43.90
N GLU A 71 -2.84 10.87 44.58
CA GLU A 71 -2.87 10.95 46.05
C GLU A 71 -3.65 9.77 46.62
N LYS A 72 -4.82 9.43 46.04
CA LYS A 72 -5.61 8.26 46.42
C LYS A 72 -4.97 6.93 45.98
N ALA A 73 -4.29 6.91 44.82
CA ALA A 73 -3.51 5.76 44.39
C ALA A 73 -2.23 5.59 45.24
N THR A 74 -1.65 6.72 45.66
CA THR A 74 -0.50 6.73 46.58
C THR A 74 -0.92 6.28 47.97
N GLU A 75 -2.09 6.73 48.45
CA GLU A 75 -2.69 6.22 49.71
C GLU A 75 -3.12 4.77 49.59
N ALA A 76 -3.70 4.36 48.43
CA ALA A 76 -4.00 2.97 48.12
C ALA A 76 -2.73 2.14 47.92
N LEU A 77 -1.70 2.75 47.35
CA LEU A 77 -0.37 2.16 47.15
C LEU A 77 0.36 2.02 48.50
N GLU A 78 0.25 3.02 49.39
CA GLU A 78 0.77 2.93 50.75
C GLU A 78 -0.04 1.93 51.61
N ALA A 79 -1.35 1.91 51.43
CA ALA A 79 -2.21 0.90 52.02
C ALA A 79 -1.93 -0.51 51.46
N ALA A 80 -1.71 -0.61 50.14
CA ALA A 80 -1.31 -1.84 49.47
C ALA A 80 0.14 -2.23 49.85
N ARG A 81 1.05 -1.24 50.02
CA ARG A 81 2.40 -1.46 50.55
C ARG A 81 2.37 -1.90 51.99
N ASN A 82 1.50 -1.29 52.78
CA ASN A 82 1.30 -1.72 54.17
C ASN A 82 0.64 -3.10 54.26
N ALA A 83 -0.32 -3.38 53.36
CA ALA A 83 -0.90 -4.70 53.19
C ALA A 83 0.14 -5.71 52.63
N ALA A 84 1.04 -5.26 51.75
CA ALA A 84 2.13 -6.07 51.24
C ALA A 84 3.22 -6.32 52.30
N GLN A 85 3.45 -5.37 53.22
CA GLN A 85 4.29 -5.62 54.40
C GLN A 85 3.64 -6.59 55.37
N VAL A 86 2.32 -6.54 55.50
CA VAL A 86 1.54 -7.53 56.27
C VAL A 86 1.40 -8.84 55.49
N ALA A 87 1.33 -8.77 54.14
CA ALA A 87 1.27 -9.93 53.24
C ALA A 87 2.66 -10.46 52.83
N ALA A 88 3.76 -9.75 53.13
CA ALA A 88 5.12 -10.30 53.01
C ALA A 88 5.34 -11.49 53.94
N GLN A 89 4.43 -11.67 54.89
CA GLN A 89 4.31 -12.92 55.64
C GLN A 89 3.32 -13.91 55.01
N ALA A 90 2.54 -13.50 54.01
CA ALA A 90 1.56 -14.33 53.31
C ALA A 90 1.73 -14.22 51.79
N GLY A 91 2.93 -14.40 51.29
CA GLY A 91 3.24 -14.67 49.88
C GLY A 91 2.55 -13.80 48.81
N THR A 92 3.27 -13.43 47.80
CA THR A 92 3.01 -13.16 46.36
C THR A 92 1.77 -12.33 45.91
N ASP A 93 0.67 -12.26 46.62
CA ASP A 93 -0.57 -11.63 46.11
C ASP A 93 -0.60 -10.11 46.24
N ALA A 94 0.13 -9.55 47.21
CA ALA A 94 0.20 -8.11 47.42
C ALA A 94 1.03 -7.38 46.34
N SER A 95 2.00 -8.07 45.74
CA SER A 95 2.80 -7.52 44.64
C SER A 95 1.96 -7.32 43.39
N ASN A 96 1.00 -8.21 43.15
CA ASN A 96 0.14 -8.18 41.94
C ASN A 96 -0.89 -7.05 41.98
N ALA A 97 -1.38 -6.67 43.15
CA ALA A 97 -2.33 -5.57 43.31
C ALA A 97 -1.69 -4.18 43.07
N LEU A 98 -0.43 -4.04 43.42
CA LEU A 98 0.33 -2.80 43.19
C LEU A 98 0.60 -2.57 41.70
N ILE A 99 0.88 -3.66 40.99
CA ILE A 99 1.14 -3.69 39.57
C ILE A 99 -0.10 -3.25 38.73
N ALA A 100 -1.30 -3.63 39.18
CA ALA A 100 -2.55 -3.25 38.53
C ALA A 100 -2.85 -1.74 38.62
N ALA A 101 -2.45 -1.08 39.67
CA ALA A 101 -2.70 0.34 39.89
C ALA A 101 -1.80 1.24 39.02
N ASP A 102 -0.55 0.86 38.79
CA ASP A 102 0.38 1.63 37.95
C ASP A 102 0.04 1.52 36.46
N ALA A 103 -0.51 0.36 36.02
CA ALA A 103 -0.97 0.18 34.63
C ALA A 103 -2.19 1.02 34.27
N ALA A 104 -3.06 1.28 35.25
CA ALA A 104 -4.27 2.06 35.05
C ALA A 104 -3.96 3.55 34.77
N LEU A 105 -2.91 4.10 35.34
CA LEU A 105 -2.58 5.51 35.26
C LEU A 105 -1.98 5.91 33.90
N GLU A 106 -1.17 5.06 33.27
CA GLU A 106 -0.60 5.32 31.94
C GLU A 106 -1.61 5.10 30.80
N ALA A 107 -2.59 4.24 31.02
CA ALA A 107 -3.60 3.92 29.99
C ALA A 107 -4.60 5.07 29.75
N ILE A 108 -4.87 5.90 30.75
CA ILE A 108 -5.81 7.02 30.65
C ILE A 108 -5.31 8.13 29.70
N THR A 109 -3.99 8.22 29.50
CA THR A 109 -3.39 9.29 28.70
C THR A 109 -3.35 8.99 27.18
N LYS A 110 -3.81 7.84 26.74
CA LYS A 110 -3.64 7.38 25.36
C LYS A 110 -4.92 6.87 24.70
N LEU A 111 -6.04 7.60 24.87
CA LEU A 111 -7.26 7.23 24.18
C LEU A 111 -7.24 7.70 22.72
N ALA A 112 -7.10 6.78 21.83
CA ALA A 112 -7.40 7.01 20.43
C ALA A 112 -8.41 6.00 19.91
N HIS A 113 -9.32 6.48 19.14
CA HIS A 113 -10.27 5.62 18.43
C HIS A 113 -9.68 5.21 17.10
N THR A 114 -9.82 3.94 16.77
CA THR A 114 -9.26 3.39 15.56
C THR A 114 -10.17 3.65 14.36
N ILE A 115 -9.55 4.03 13.27
CA ILE A 115 -10.18 4.10 11.96
C ILE A 115 -9.74 2.89 11.15
N ASP A 116 -10.67 1.97 10.92
CA ASP A 116 -10.38 0.62 10.40
C ASP A 116 -9.96 0.60 8.93
N ALA A 117 -10.32 1.60 8.19
CA ALA A 117 -10.02 1.63 6.77
C ALA A 117 -9.64 3.05 6.31
N VAL A 118 -8.59 3.11 5.53
CA VAL A 118 -8.29 4.32 4.75
C VAL A 118 -9.41 4.52 3.72
N PRO A 119 -10.01 5.72 3.67
CA PRO A 119 -11.01 5.99 2.66
C PRO A 119 -10.52 5.69 1.25
N THR A 120 -11.42 5.22 0.43
CA THR A 120 -11.17 4.97 -0.98
C THR A 120 -12.23 5.64 -1.83
N GLN A 121 -11.86 6.02 -3.03
CA GLN A 121 -12.82 6.59 -3.96
C GLN A 121 -13.99 5.63 -4.18
N ASN A 122 -15.21 6.13 -4.01
CA ASN A 122 -16.41 5.38 -4.29
C ASN A 122 -16.88 5.70 -5.71
N GLY A 123 -16.86 4.67 -6.54
CA GLY A 123 -17.23 4.78 -7.95
C GLY A 123 -16.15 5.47 -8.79
N SER A 124 -16.41 5.51 -10.06
CA SER A 124 -15.55 6.17 -11.04
C SER A 124 -16.14 7.52 -11.45
N LEU A 125 -15.32 8.54 -11.46
CA LEU A 125 -15.63 9.82 -12.03
C LEU A 125 -15.12 9.89 -13.46
N THR A 126 -15.85 10.56 -14.31
CA THR A 126 -15.43 10.82 -15.70
C THR A 126 -15.55 12.33 -15.95
N TYR A 127 -14.60 12.87 -16.67
CA TYR A 127 -14.57 14.30 -16.98
C TYR A 127 -15.89 14.79 -17.60
N THR A 128 -16.42 15.87 -17.03
CA THR A 128 -17.69 16.48 -17.46
C THR A 128 -17.54 17.93 -17.86
N GLY A 129 -16.38 18.53 -17.69
CA GLY A 129 -16.13 19.96 -17.86
C GLY A 129 -16.45 20.80 -16.62
N SER A 130 -17.03 20.20 -15.61
CA SER A 130 -17.33 20.85 -14.33
C SER A 130 -16.51 20.22 -13.21
N ALA A 131 -16.30 20.99 -12.16
CA ALA A 131 -15.62 20.48 -10.99
C ALA A 131 -16.39 19.29 -10.40
N GLN A 132 -15.70 18.23 -10.12
CA GLN A 132 -16.21 17.00 -9.53
C GLN A 132 -15.45 16.70 -8.25
N SER A 133 -16.14 16.16 -7.32
CA SER A 133 -15.55 15.68 -6.08
C SER A 133 -15.89 14.20 -5.93
N PRO A 134 -14.94 13.37 -5.57
CA PRO A 134 -15.23 11.98 -5.29
C PRO A 134 -16.08 11.87 -4.02
N THR A 135 -16.93 10.87 -4.01
CA THR A 135 -17.45 10.34 -2.76
C THR A 135 -16.46 9.29 -2.24
N TRP A 136 -16.49 9.05 -0.99
CA TRP A 136 -15.51 8.21 -0.35
C TRP A 136 -16.19 7.06 0.40
N ASN A 137 -15.71 5.85 0.17
CA ASN A 137 -16.02 4.73 1.03
C ASN A 137 -15.22 4.88 2.33
N SER A 138 -15.80 4.49 3.42
CA SER A 138 -15.16 4.49 4.73
C SER A 138 -14.69 5.88 5.23
N TYR A 139 -15.27 6.95 4.70
CA TYR A 139 -15.02 8.30 5.17
C TYR A 139 -16.10 8.76 6.14
N ASN A 140 -15.68 9.13 7.32
CA ASN A 140 -16.53 9.76 8.31
C ASN A 140 -15.93 11.13 8.67
N PRO A 141 -16.65 12.24 8.40
CA PRO A 141 -16.14 13.58 8.69
C PRO A 141 -16.03 13.89 10.19
N GLU A 142 -16.57 13.04 11.06
CA GLU A 142 -16.42 13.18 12.52
C GLU A 142 -15.11 12.57 13.04
N THR A 143 -14.43 11.77 12.24
CA THR A 143 -13.21 11.06 12.65
C THR A 143 -12.00 11.39 11.80
N LEU A 144 -12.25 11.88 10.59
CA LEU A 144 -11.21 12.19 9.62
C LEU A 144 -11.39 13.58 9.04
N THR A 145 -10.32 14.32 9.02
CA THR A 145 -10.23 15.54 8.23
C THR A 145 -9.87 15.20 6.80
N LEU A 146 -10.73 15.60 5.89
CA LEU A 146 -10.47 15.52 4.46
C LEU A 146 -9.75 16.80 4.02
N GLY A 147 -8.62 16.61 3.39
CA GLY A 147 -7.80 17.68 2.84
C GLY A 147 -7.23 17.31 1.47
N GLY A 148 -6.17 18.00 1.11
CA GLY A 148 -5.54 17.82 -0.19
C GLY A 148 -6.42 18.28 -1.33
N GLN A 149 -6.37 17.60 -2.43
CA GLN A 149 -7.21 17.92 -3.59
C GLN A 149 -8.55 17.18 -3.47
N THR A 150 -9.54 17.85 -2.97
CA THR A 150 -10.88 17.29 -2.73
C THR A 150 -11.85 17.48 -3.90
N SER A 151 -11.46 18.26 -4.86
CA SER A 151 -12.20 18.44 -6.11
C SER A 151 -11.22 18.60 -7.25
N GLY A 152 -11.66 18.23 -8.40
CA GLY A 152 -10.92 18.41 -9.65
C GLY A 152 -11.88 18.64 -10.80
N THR A 153 -11.43 19.36 -11.78
CA THR A 153 -12.20 19.58 -13.00
C THR A 153 -11.68 18.70 -14.11
N ASP A 154 -10.36 18.54 -14.19
CA ASP A 154 -9.70 17.85 -15.28
C ASP A 154 -9.59 16.35 -15.04
N ALA A 155 -9.47 15.58 -16.10
CA ALA A 155 -9.16 14.16 -15.99
C ALA A 155 -7.73 13.97 -15.47
N GLY A 156 -7.58 13.15 -14.49
CA GLY A 156 -6.29 12.94 -13.87
C GLY A 156 -6.38 12.23 -12.52
N SER A 157 -5.24 12.10 -11.93
CA SER A 157 -5.12 11.62 -10.57
C SER A 157 -4.93 12.81 -9.64
N TYR A 158 -5.65 12.79 -8.60
CA TYR A 158 -5.66 13.80 -7.55
C TYR A 158 -5.36 13.12 -6.23
N THR A 159 -4.75 13.82 -5.36
CA THR A 159 -4.43 13.28 -4.05
C THR A 159 -5.26 14.01 -3.00
N ALA A 160 -6.20 13.31 -2.44
CA ALA A 160 -6.85 13.72 -1.21
C ALA A 160 -6.01 13.23 -0.02
N THR A 161 -6.11 13.93 1.03
CA THR A 161 -5.45 13.55 2.27
C THR A 161 -6.51 13.31 3.35
N PHE A 162 -6.29 12.28 4.09
CA PHE A 162 -7.14 11.96 5.23
C PHE A 162 -6.26 11.95 6.48
N THR A 163 -6.60 12.80 7.38
CA THR A 163 -5.89 12.95 8.64
C THR A 163 -6.83 12.59 9.78
N PRO A 164 -6.50 11.64 10.59
CA PRO A 164 -7.27 11.39 11.80
C PRO A 164 -7.40 12.66 12.63
N MET A 165 -8.59 12.93 13.08
CA MET A 165 -8.83 14.00 14.05
C MET A 165 -8.18 13.66 15.38
N GLU A 166 -8.01 14.64 16.21
CA GLU A 166 -7.47 14.45 17.55
C GLU A 166 -8.26 13.37 18.30
N GLY A 167 -7.53 12.42 18.86
CA GLY A 167 -8.12 11.25 19.50
C GLY A 167 -8.35 10.05 18.58
N TYR A 168 -8.07 10.17 17.29
CA TYR A 168 -8.22 9.06 16.34
C TYR A 168 -6.89 8.65 15.72
N THR A 169 -6.80 7.39 15.33
CA THR A 169 -5.65 6.84 14.63
C THR A 169 -6.10 5.82 13.60
N TRP A 170 -5.28 5.60 12.61
CA TRP A 170 -5.49 4.51 11.66
C TRP A 170 -5.35 3.15 12.35
N GLY A 171 -5.87 2.10 11.71
CA GLY A 171 -5.73 0.72 12.16
C GLY A 171 -4.29 0.23 12.29
N ASP A 172 -3.33 0.93 11.69
CA ASP A 172 -1.89 0.70 11.86
C ASP A 172 -1.29 1.46 13.06
N GLY A 173 -2.14 2.14 13.82
CA GLY A 173 -1.75 2.89 15.00
C GLY A 173 -1.14 4.27 14.74
N THR A 174 -1.02 4.68 13.49
CA THR A 174 -0.52 6.01 13.15
C THR A 174 -1.64 7.04 13.16
N ASN A 175 -1.30 8.30 13.41
CA ASN A 175 -2.19 9.44 13.21
C ASN A 175 -1.73 10.35 12.07
N THR A 176 -0.76 9.88 11.30
CA THR A 176 -0.22 10.64 10.17
C THR A 176 -1.26 10.74 9.06
N THR A 177 -1.20 11.83 8.36
CA THR A 177 -1.98 12.02 7.14
C THR A 177 -1.68 10.90 6.14
N LYS A 178 -2.72 10.25 5.67
CA LYS A 178 -2.60 9.31 4.55
C LYS A 178 -3.09 9.97 3.27
N GLU A 179 -2.30 9.79 2.27
CA GLU A 179 -2.63 10.22 0.92
C GLU A 179 -3.44 9.13 0.22
N VAL A 180 -4.51 9.55 -0.39
CA VAL A 180 -5.37 8.67 -1.17
C VAL A 180 -5.52 9.26 -2.57
N THR A 181 -5.08 8.52 -3.51
CA THR A 181 -5.25 8.90 -4.90
C THR A 181 -6.69 8.63 -5.32
N TRP A 182 -7.30 9.62 -5.91
CA TRP A 182 -8.58 9.48 -6.58
C TRP A 182 -8.45 9.96 -8.01
N THR A 183 -9.36 9.54 -8.85
CA THR A 183 -9.22 9.79 -10.27
C THR A 183 -10.51 10.31 -10.89
N ILE A 184 -10.33 11.23 -11.79
CA ILE A 184 -11.33 11.55 -12.80
C ILE A 184 -10.85 10.91 -14.10
N GLY A 185 -11.56 9.92 -14.56
CA GLY A 185 -11.31 9.31 -15.86
C GLY A 185 -11.57 10.30 -17.00
N ARG A 186 -10.90 10.11 -18.08
CA ARG A 186 -11.09 10.93 -19.28
C ARG A 186 -12.46 10.67 -19.90
N ALA A 187 -13.07 11.71 -20.41
CA ALA A 187 -14.27 11.60 -21.22
C ALA A 187 -13.91 10.95 -22.58
N THR A 188 -14.83 10.15 -23.07
CA THR A 188 -14.59 9.34 -24.26
C THR A 188 -14.98 10.07 -25.54
N ILE A 189 -14.10 10.12 -26.51
CA ILE A 189 -14.37 10.56 -27.89
C ILE A 189 -14.76 9.33 -28.68
N ALA A 190 -16.01 9.28 -29.11
CA ALA A 190 -16.58 8.10 -29.75
C ALA A 190 -16.00 7.81 -31.15
N LYS A 191 -15.60 8.86 -31.88
CA LYS A 191 -15.10 8.72 -33.23
C LYS A 191 -13.92 9.64 -33.49
N ALA A 192 -12.94 9.15 -34.23
CA ALA A 192 -11.90 10.00 -34.79
C ALA A 192 -12.47 10.88 -35.93
N PRO A 193 -12.03 12.13 -36.04
CA PRO A 193 -12.38 12.95 -37.17
C PRO A 193 -12.03 12.30 -38.51
N SER A 194 -12.79 12.58 -39.52
CA SER A 194 -12.56 12.11 -40.88
C SER A 194 -12.79 13.23 -41.90
N GLN A 195 -12.06 13.18 -43.02
CA GLN A 195 -12.28 14.15 -44.08
C GLN A 195 -13.71 14.06 -44.63
N SER A 196 -14.37 15.19 -44.73
CA SER A 196 -15.68 15.32 -45.36
C SER A 196 -15.53 15.94 -46.75
N GLY A 197 -15.93 15.18 -47.74
CA GLY A 197 -15.83 15.61 -49.16
C GLY A 197 -14.46 15.37 -49.78
N SER A 198 -14.38 15.59 -51.09
CA SER A 198 -13.15 15.48 -51.90
C SER A 198 -12.63 16.85 -52.30
N LEU A 199 -11.35 17.02 -52.17
CA LEU A 199 -10.65 18.20 -52.68
C LEU A 199 -9.94 17.86 -53.97
N THR A 200 -9.96 18.81 -54.89
CA THR A 200 -9.20 18.73 -56.15
C THR A 200 -8.28 19.93 -56.20
N TYR A 201 -7.09 19.77 -56.72
CA TYR A 201 -6.08 20.82 -56.81
C TYR A 201 -6.62 22.10 -57.46
N THR A 202 -6.47 23.21 -56.77
CA THR A 202 -7.00 24.51 -57.20
C THR A 202 -5.92 25.59 -57.41
N GLY A 203 -4.68 25.32 -57.05
CA GLY A 203 -3.59 26.29 -57.01
C GLY A 203 -3.57 27.18 -55.73
N SER A 204 -4.60 27.10 -54.90
CA SER A 204 -4.68 27.81 -53.64
C SER A 204 -4.62 26.81 -52.51
N ALA A 205 -4.21 27.31 -51.37
CA ALA A 205 -4.25 26.50 -50.14
C ALA A 205 -5.70 26.05 -49.88
N GLN A 206 -5.88 24.77 -49.67
CA GLN A 206 -7.15 24.12 -49.35
C GLN A 206 -7.04 23.41 -48.05
N SER A 207 -8.10 23.47 -47.30
CA SER A 207 -8.23 22.75 -46.03
C SER A 207 -9.42 21.80 -46.11
N PRO A 208 -9.29 20.56 -45.68
CA PRO A 208 -10.42 19.65 -45.62
C PRO A 208 -11.43 20.09 -44.53
N SER A 209 -12.67 19.83 -44.79
CA SER A 209 -13.67 19.82 -43.75
C SER A 209 -13.55 18.51 -42.97
N TRP A 210 -13.80 18.57 -41.69
CA TRP A 210 -13.69 17.43 -40.81
C TRP A 210 -15.05 17.07 -40.20
N ALA A 211 -15.50 15.87 -40.44
CA ALA A 211 -16.62 15.29 -39.72
C ALA A 211 -16.13 14.82 -38.32
N ASP A 212 -17.02 14.87 -37.36
CA ASP A 212 -16.76 14.43 -35.98
C ASP A 212 -15.62 15.18 -35.23
N TYR A 213 -15.28 16.40 -35.67
CA TYR A 213 -14.26 17.24 -35.03
C TYR A 213 -14.88 18.29 -34.11
N SER A 214 -14.35 18.37 -32.95
CA SER A 214 -14.63 19.44 -32.00
C SER A 214 -13.32 19.97 -31.40
N SER A 215 -13.10 21.28 -31.54
CA SER A 215 -11.89 21.92 -31.00
C SER A 215 -11.81 21.94 -29.46
N THR A 216 -12.90 21.64 -28.76
CA THR A 216 -12.91 21.49 -27.31
C THR A 216 -12.40 20.13 -26.86
N GLN A 217 -12.56 19.11 -27.71
CA GLN A 217 -12.19 17.72 -27.40
C GLN A 217 -10.85 17.32 -28.01
N LEU A 218 -10.52 17.93 -29.16
CA LEU A 218 -9.36 17.55 -29.93
C LEU A 218 -8.58 18.78 -30.37
N THR A 219 -7.29 18.75 -30.20
CA THR A 219 -6.39 19.69 -30.90
C THR A 219 -6.08 19.11 -32.27
N ILE A 220 -6.19 19.96 -33.28
CA ILE A 220 -5.78 19.65 -34.61
C ILE A 220 -4.36 20.13 -34.85
N GLY A 221 -3.52 19.29 -35.43
CA GLY A 221 -2.15 19.58 -35.78
C GLY A 221 -1.78 18.93 -37.12
N GLY A 222 -0.51 18.89 -37.41
CA GLY A 222 -0.02 18.39 -38.70
C GLY A 222 -0.32 19.35 -39.84
N THR A 223 -0.50 18.82 -41.03
CA THR A 223 -0.80 19.62 -42.20
C THR A 223 -2.31 19.84 -42.30
N THR A 224 -2.78 20.99 -41.89
CA THR A 224 -4.20 21.36 -41.91
C THR A 224 -4.64 22.08 -43.21
N SER A 225 -3.70 22.52 -44.02
CA SER A 225 -3.93 23.09 -45.33
C SER A 225 -2.77 22.79 -46.26
N ALA A 226 -3.03 22.67 -47.55
CA ALA A 226 -2.00 22.50 -48.55
C ALA A 226 -2.47 23.06 -49.92
N THR A 227 -1.53 23.45 -50.74
CA THR A 227 -1.81 24.00 -52.07
C THR A 227 -1.69 22.95 -53.15
N ASN A 228 -0.74 22.01 -53.03
CA ASN A 228 -0.41 21.04 -54.10
C ASN A 228 -1.21 19.74 -53.95
N ALA A 229 -1.46 19.06 -55.06
CA ALA A 229 -2.03 17.71 -55.03
C ALA A 229 -1.10 16.76 -54.27
N GLY A 230 -1.67 15.97 -53.39
CA GLY A 230 -0.92 15.03 -52.58
C GLY A 230 -1.70 14.55 -51.37
N SER A 231 -1.07 13.67 -50.66
CA SER A 231 -1.60 13.18 -49.36
C SER A 231 -0.97 13.97 -48.22
N HIS A 232 -1.77 14.41 -47.34
CA HIS A 232 -1.39 15.19 -46.15
C HIS A 232 -1.94 14.52 -44.91
N THR A 233 -1.38 14.82 -43.78
CA THR A 233 -1.82 14.23 -42.52
C THR A 233 -2.09 15.33 -41.52
N ALA A 234 -3.29 15.40 -41.06
CA ALA A 234 -3.62 16.09 -39.82
C ALA A 234 -3.54 15.12 -38.64
N THR A 235 -3.21 15.62 -37.52
CA THR A 235 -3.21 14.85 -36.29
C THR A 235 -4.27 15.39 -35.34
N PHE A 236 -5.00 14.50 -34.74
CA PHE A 236 -5.98 14.84 -33.73
C PHE A 236 -5.55 14.23 -32.43
N THR A 237 -5.29 15.08 -31.47
CA THR A 237 -4.86 14.66 -30.15
C THR A 237 -5.93 15.01 -29.13
N PRO A 238 -6.43 14.07 -28.40
CA PRO A 238 -7.31 14.39 -27.27
C PRO A 238 -6.67 15.43 -26.37
N THR A 239 -7.45 16.41 -25.98
CA THR A 239 -7.02 17.32 -24.91
C THR A 239 -6.89 16.54 -23.60
N SER A 240 -6.25 17.12 -22.62
CA SER A 240 -5.88 16.44 -21.37
C SER A 240 -7.02 15.67 -20.70
N ASN A 241 -8.24 16.13 -20.93
CA ASN A 241 -9.45 15.62 -20.29
C ASN A 241 -10.20 14.57 -21.10
N TYR A 242 -9.72 14.25 -22.27
CA TYR A 242 -10.38 13.33 -23.17
C TYR A 242 -9.48 12.17 -23.57
N GLN A 243 -10.10 11.10 -23.97
CA GLN A 243 -9.46 9.90 -24.50
C GLN A 243 -10.29 9.32 -25.63
N TRP A 244 -9.67 8.58 -26.52
CA TRP A 244 -10.38 7.80 -27.52
C TRP A 244 -11.22 6.68 -26.87
N SER A 245 -12.15 6.13 -27.63
CA SER A 245 -13.02 5.03 -27.15
C SER A 245 -12.26 3.75 -26.77
N ASP A 246 -11.04 3.60 -27.25
CA ASP A 246 -10.15 2.51 -26.88
C ASP A 246 -9.27 2.80 -25.64
N GLY A 247 -9.52 3.93 -24.98
CA GLY A 247 -8.79 4.35 -23.78
C GLY A 247 -7.45 5.05 -24.07
N THR A 248 -7.03 5.16 -25.33
CA THR A 248 -5.77 5.82 -25.66
C THR A 248 -5.91 7.34 -25.71
N VAL A 249 -4.81 8.04 -25.45
CA VAL A 249 -4.71 9.51 -25.51
C VAL A 249 -3.71 9.99 -26.56
N THR A 250 -3.14 9.07 -27.31
CA THR A 250 -2.14 9.38 -28.33
C THR A 250 -2.77 10.05 -29.52
N ALA A 251 -1.98 10.90 -30.21
CA ALA A 251 -2.40 11.52 -31.43
C ALA A 251 -2.78 10.46 -32.47
N ARG A 252 -3.93 10.60 -33.05
CA ARG A 252 -4.34 9.82 -34.23
C ARG A 252 -4.11 10.65 -35.47
N SER A 253 -3.39 10.07 -36.42
CA SER A 253 -3.16 10.66 -37.69
C SER A 253 -4.32 10.35 -38.62
N VAL A 254 -4.84 11.37 -39.27
CA VAL A 254 -5.89 11.26 -40.28
C VAL A 254 -5.32 11.78 -41.56
N ALA A 255 -5.24 10.89 -42.52
CA ALA A 255 -4.83 11.28 -43.84
C ALA A 255 -5.96 12.02 -44.55
N TRP A 256 -5.62 13.07 -45.23
CA TRP A 256 -6.51 13.76 -46.15
C TRP A 256 -5.79 14.05 -47.45
N GLN A 257 -6.54 14.21 -48.53
CA GLN A 257 -5.96 14.24 -49.84
C GLN A 257 -6.55 15.35 -50.70
N ILE A 258 -5.69 16.07 -51.35
CA ILE A 258 -6.06 16.90 -52.53
C ILE A 258 -5.82 16.05 -53.74
N GLN A 259 -6.89 15.72 -54.46
CA GLN A 259 -6.79 15.01 -55.73
C GLN A 259 -6.15 15.93 -56.77
N ARG A 260 -5.24 15.40 -57.51
CA ARG A 260 -4.66 16.13 -58.61
C ARG A 260 -5.67 16.25 -59.75
N ALA A 261 -5.80 17.45 -60.26
CA ALA A 261 -6.47 17.59 -61.54
C ALA A 261 -5.58 16.93 -62.58
N ALA A 262 -5.99 15.89 -63.07
CA ALA A 262 -5.95 15.40 -64.39
C ALA A 262 -4.77 14.76 -65.06
N ILE A 263 -3.69 14.38 -64.53
CA ILE A 263 -3.15 13.14 -65.07
C ILE A 263 -4.07 12.07 -64.55
N SER A 264 -4.72 11.32 -65.38
CA SER A 264 -5.66 10.29 -64.91
C SER A 264 -4.98 9.28 -63.96
N THR A 265 -3.68 9.24 -63.98
CA THR A 265 -2.93 8.36 -63.13
C THR A 265 -1.49 8.82 -62.95
N THR A 266 -1.18 9.45 -61.84
CA THR A 266 0.20 9.69 -61.43
C THR A 266 0.88 8.36 -61.12
N PRO A 267 2.15 8.14 -61.53
CA PRO A 267 2.88 7.00 -61.07
C PRO A 267 2.86 6.95 -59.55
N THR A 268 2.52 5.82 -59.05
CA THR A 268 2.52 5.54 -57.63
C THR A 268 3.39 4.33 -57.36
N GLN A 269 4.06 4.31 -56.24
CA GLN A 269 4.78 3.11 -55.83
C GLN A 269 3.83 1.92 -55.90
N SER A 270 4.17 0.91 -56.69
CA SER A 270 3.44 -0.34 -56.72
C SER A 270 4.00 -1.27 -55.66
N GLY A 271 3.13 -1.61 -54.73
CA GLY A 271 3.54 -2.40 -53.58
C GLY A 271 4.30 -1.60 -52.51
N SER A 272 4.47 -2.19 -51.39
CA SER A 272 5.27 -1.66 -50.30
C SER A 272 6.66 -2.29 -50.32
N LEU A 273 7.67 -1.47 -50.28
CA LEU A 273 9.02 -1.91 -49.98
C LEU A 273 9.22 -1.83 -48.46
N THR A 274 9.82 -2.85 -47.96
CA THR A 274 10.23 -2.92 -46.56
C THR A 274 11.74 -3.17 -46.54
N TYR A 275 12.43 -2.54 -45.65
CA TYR A 275 13.86 -2.69 -45.49
C TYR A 275 14.28 -4.17 -45.44
N THR A 276 15.27 -4.51 -46.30
CA THR A 276 15.81 -5.87 -46.42
C THR A 276 17.32 -5.95 -46.18
N GLY A 277 17.96 -4.79 -45.98
CA GLY A 277 19.41 -4.68 -45.90
C GLY A 277 20.10 -4.52 -47.24
N SER A 278 19.38 -4.68 -48.36
CA SER A 278 19.88 -4.54 -49.72
C SER A 278 19.25 -3.35 -50.43
N ALA A 279 19.93 -2.82 -51.43
CA ALA A 279 19.36 -1.76 -52.25
C ALA A 279 18.07 -2.24 -52.93
N GLN A 280 17.03 -1.45 -52.85
CA GLN A 280 15.73 -1.72 -53.40
C GLN A 280 15.30 -0.53 -54.29
N SER A 281 14.60 -0.83 -55.35
CA SER A 281 13.98 0.16 -56.22
C SER A 281 12.47 -0.10 -56.26
N PRO A 282 11.63 0.93 -56.13
CA PRO A 282 10.20 0.74 -56.22
C PRO A 282 9.77 0.39 -57.63
N SER A 283 8.79 -0.48 -57.74
CA SER A 283 8.00 -0.59 -58.93
C SER A 283 6.97 0.54 -58.94
N TRP A 284 6.64 1.02 -60.11
CA TRP A 284 5.72 2.14 -60.27
C TRP A 284 4.45 1.70 -61.01
N SER A 285 3.31 1.80 -60.35
CA SER A 285 2.02 1.69 -61.02
C SER A 285 1.78 2.95 -61.80
N ASN A 286 1.18 2.79 -62.95
CA ASN A 286 0.88 3.89 -63.88
C ASN A 286 2.11 4.69 -64.37
N TYR A 287 3.28 4.10 -64.23
CA TYR A 287 4.49 4.64 -64.80
C TYR A 287 4.61 4.18 -66.26
N ASP A 288 4.59 5.14 -67.14
CA ASP A 288 4.80 4.94 -68.53
C ASP A 288 6.06 5.73 -68.96
N SER A 289 7.12 5.00 -69.25
CA SER A 289 8.41 5.59 -69.55
C SER A 289 8.40 6.44 -70.86
N SER A 290 7.32 6.38 -71.66
CA SER A 290 7.11 7.24 -72.83
C SER A 290 6.55 8.62 -72.50
N LYS A 291 5.95 8.72 -71.26
CA LYS A 291 5.29 9.97 -70.84
C LYS A 291 6.01 10.64 -69.70
N LEU A 292 6.80 9.90 -68.93
CA LEU A 292 7.44 10.35 -67.72
C LEU A 292 8.89 9.92 -67.69
N THR A 293 9.78 10.84 -67.41
CA THR A 293 11.16 10.51 -67.08
C THR A 293 11.25 10.33 -65.56
N ILE A 294 11.88 9.27 -65.14
CA ILE A 294 12.19 9.05 -63.72
C ILE A 294 13.60 9.55 -63.40
N GLY A 295 13.73 10.32 -62.36
CA GLY A 295 14.99 10.83 -61.86
C GLY A 295 14.97 10.89 -60.34
N GLY A 296 15.90 11.64 -59.75
CA GLY A 296 16.05 11.69 -58.30
C GLY A 296 16.63 10.40 -57.73
N THR A 297 16.21 10.06 -56.53
CA THR A 297 16.66 8.83 -55.88
C THR A 297 15.74 7.67 -56.29
N THR A 298 16.21 6.83 -57.16
CA THR A 298 15.44 5.71 -57.74
C THR A 298 15.74 4.37 -57.06
N SER A 299 16.73 4.35 -56.19
CA SER A 299 17.05 3.19 -55.34
C SER A 299 17.47 3.63 -53.93
N GLY A 300 17.22 2.84 -52.94
CA GLY A 300 17.62 3.08 -51.55
C GLY A 300 17.87 1.78 -50.82
N THR A 301 18.74 1.83 -49.85
CA THR A 301 19.02 0.67 -48.97
C THR A 301 18.30 0.81 -47.65
N ASN A 302 18.29 2.01 -47.09
CA ASN A 302 17.74 2.24 -45.77
C ASN A 302 16.22 2.53 -45.81
N ALA A 303 15.53 2.24 -44.74
CA ALA A 303 14.16 2.69 -44.58
C ALA A 303 14.14 4.20 -44.51
N GLY A 304 13.20 4.78 -45.22
CA GLY A 304 13.08 6.22 -45.30
C GLY A 304 12.19 6.61 -46.47
N SER A 305 12.00 7.89 -46.59
CA SER A 305 11.35 8.47 -47.75
C SER A 305 12.41 8.91 -48.73
N TYR A 306 12.27 8.50 -49.96
CA TYR A 306 13.11 8.83 -51.06
C TYR A 306 12.27 9.58 -52.09
N ASN A 307 12.89 10.41 -52.86
CA ASN A 307 12.18 11.20 -53.85
C ASN A 307 12.65 10.80 -55.25
N ALA A 308 11.80 10.12 -55.98
CA ALA A 308 11.93 10.02 -57.42
C ALA A 308 11.27 11.24 -58.06
N THR A 309 11.82 11.70 -59.11
CA THR A 309 11.20 12.78 -59.88
C THR A 309 10.64 12.23 -61.19
N PHE A 310 9.40 12.49 -61.39
CA PHE A 310 8.75 12.24 -62.66
C PHE A 310 8.49 13.60 -63.28
N THR A 311 9.03 13.77 -64.44
CA THR A 311 8.88 15.05 -65.16
C THR A 311 7.89 14.87 -66.26
N PRO A 312 6.64 15.15 -66.10
CA PRO A 312 5.81 15.64 -67.13
C PRO A 312 6.26 17.06 -67.39
N THR A 313 6.04 17.54 -68.54
CA THR A 313 6.46 18.86 -68.95
C THR A 313 5.84 20.01 -68.17
N SER A 314 5.01 19.81 -67.26
CA SER A 314 4.57 20.81 -66.27
C SER A 314 3.99 20.12 -65.07
N ASN A 315 3.99 20.79 -63.95
CA ASN A 315 3.33 20.31 -62.75
C ASN A 315 1.83 20.17 -62.82
N TYR A 316 1.35 20.43 -63.95
CA TYR A 316 -0.01 20.34 -64.09
C TYR A 316 -0.35 19.01 -64.53
N GLN A 317 -0.45 18.33 -64.47
CA GLN A 317 -1.34 17.52 -64.98
C GLN A 317 -0.85 16.43 -65.74
N TRP A 318 -0.76 15.75 -65.23
CA TRP A 318 -0.72 14.43 -65.63
C TRP A 318 -1.93 13.89 -66.36
N SER A 319 -3.02 14.16 -66.40
CA SER A 319 -4.06 13.88 -67.34
C SER A 319 -4.46 15.12 -68.18
N ASP A 320 -3.81 16.17 -67.90
CA ASP A 320 -4.18 17.45 -68.41
C ASP A 320 -3.03 18.17 -69.12
N GLY A 321 -1.93 17.45 -69.35
CA GLY A 321 -0.82 18.05 -70.09
C GLY A 321 0.13 18.91 -69.30
N GLY A 322 0.24 18.70 -67.99
CA GLY A 322 1.19 19.40 -67.13
C GLY A 322 2.64 19.16 -67.49
N THR A 323 3.48 20.21 -67.37
CA THR A 323 4.87 20.25 -67.83
C THR A 323 5.95 20.33 -66.77
N GLY A 324 5.63 20.19 -65.48
CA GLY A 324 6.60 20.27 -64.41
C GLY A 324 7.08 18.92 -63.94
N ALA A 325 8.32 18.87 -63.52
CA ALA A 325 8.83 17.71 -62.78
C ALA A 325 8.07 17.54 -61.47
N LYS A 326 7.45 16.40 -61.25
CA LYS A 326 6.85 16.01 -59.96
C LYS A 326 7.77 15.07 -59.23
N THR A 327 8.10 15.47 -58.05
CA THR A 327 8.75 14.57 -57.12
C THR A 327 7.69 13.71 -56.46
N VAL A 328 7.80 12.44 -56.62
CA VAL A 328 6.96 11.46 -55.97
C VAL A 328 7.76 10.79 -54.89
N ALA A 329 7.29 11.00 -53.68
CA ALA A 329 7.88 10.30 -52.59
C ALA A 329 7.58 8.80 -52.70
N TRP A 330 8.61 8.00 -52.69
CA TRP A 330 8.50 6.56 -52.48
C TRP A 330 9.18 6.17 -51.21
N LYS A 331 8.80 5.05 -50.67
CA LYS A 331 9.18 4.72 -49.33
C LYS A 331 9.65 3.27 -49.24
N ILE A 332 10.79 3.08 -48.65
CA ILE A 332 11.13 1.83 -48.04
C ILE A 332 10.62 1.96 -46.59
N GLY A 333 9.55 1.26 -46.30
CA GLY A 333 9.04 1.20 -44.95
C GLY A 333 10.08 0.57 -44.03
N LYS A 334 10.10 0.98 -42.82
CA LYS A 334 10.89 0.27 -41.81
C LYS A 334 10.41 -1.16 -41.76
N ALA A 335 11.34 -2.08 -41.67
CA ALA A 335 11.03 -3.45 -41.31
C ALA A 335 10.43 -3.46 -39.91
N ALA A 336 9.53 -4.37 -39.69
CA ALA A 336 8.99 -4.53 -38.36
C ALA A 336 10.14 -4.90 -37.41
N GLY A 337 10.34 -4.10 -36.40
CA GLY A 337 11.19 -4.49 -35.33
C GLY A 337 10.57 -5.69 -34.60
N SER A 338 11.39 -6.57 -34.13
CA SER A 338 10.97 -7.63 -33.24
C SER A 338 11.68 -7.52 -31.91
N LEU A 339 11.01 -7.94 -30.88
CA LEU A 339 11.55 -7.98 -29.54
C LEU A 339 11.00 -9.22 -28.84
N SER A 340 11.90 -10.04 -28.40
CA SER A 340 11.57 -11.14 -27.50
C SER A 340 12.56 -11.20 -26.36
N LEU A 341 12.10 -11.71 -25.27
CA LEU A 341 12.89 -11.94 -24.07
C LEU A 341 12.97 -13.44 -23.84
N ASN A 342 14.13 -13.91 -23.42
CA ASN A 342 14.29 -15.32 -23.04
C ASN A 342 13.63 -15.64 -21.70
N LYS A 343 13.18 -14.60 -20.97
CA LYS A 343 12.46 -14.74 -19.68
C LYS A 343 11.31 -13.76 -19.65
N THR A 344 10.15 -14.23 -19.25
CA THR A 344 8.94 -13.41 -19.01
C THR A 344 8.65 -13.25 -17.52
N SER A 345 9.29 -14.08 -16.70
CA SER A 345 9.25 -13.99 -15.25
C SER A 345 10.63 -14.33 -14.67
N ILE A 346 10.95 -13.72 -13.56
CA ILE A 346 12.19 -13.90 -12.82
C ILE A 346 11.83 -13.92 -11.35
N THR A 347 12.45 -14.86 -10.62
CA THR A 347 12.46 -14.83 -9.16
C THR A 347 13.91 -14.65 -8.71
N LEU A 348 14.14 -13.63 -7.90
CA LEU A 348 15.44 -13.35 -7.27
C LEU A 348 15.33 -13.60 -5.78
N ASN A 349 16.33 -14.23 -5.22
CA ASN A 349 16.40 -14.59 -3.80
C ASN A 349 17.80 -14.33 -3.25
N LYS A 350 18.05 -14.70 -2.02
CA LYS A 350 19.33 -14.49 -1.34
C LYS A 350 20.51 -15.12 -2.08
N SER A 351 20.32 -16.29 -2.68
CA SER A 351 21.36 -17.00 -3.44
C SER A 351 21.55 -16.46 -4.86
N THR A 352 20.51 -15.88 -5.43
CA THR A 352 20.52 -15.36 -6.80
C THR A 352 19.90 -13.96 -6.80
N SER A 353 20.68 -12.98 -6.35
CA SER A 353 20.21 -11.59 -6.23
C SER A 353 20.26 -10.80 -7.54
N ALA A 354 20.87 -11.34 -8.57
CA ALA A 354 20.89 -10.77 -9.91
C ALA A 354 20.81 -11.87 -10.97
N THR A 355 20.21 -11.54 -12.09
CA THR A 355 20.14 -12.41 -13.27
C THR A 355 20.07 -11.58 -14.53
N THR A 356 20.21 -12.24 -15.66
CA THR A 356 20.15 -11.58 -16.96
C THR A 356 18.91 -12.01 -17.74
N ILE A 357 18.38 -11.06 -18.49
CA ILE A 357 17.42 -11.27 -19.56
C ILE A 357 18.18 -11.06 -20.87
N THR A 358 18.19 -12.07 -21.71
CA THR A 358 18.70 -11.94 -23.07
C THR A 358 17.60 -11.37 -23.96
N VAL A 359 17.92 -10.30 -24.64
CA VAL A 359 17.05 -9.64 -25.60
C VAL A 359 17.41 -10.17 -26.98
N THR A 360 16.44 -10.79 -27.63
CA THR A 360 16.53 -11.11 -29.06
C THR A 360 15.70 -10.10 -29.81
N ARG A 361 16.30 -9.46 -30.80
CA ARG A 361 15.60 -8.42 -31.57
C ARG A 361 15.98 -8.45 -33.05
N ALA A 362 15.04 -8.04 -33.84
CA ALA A 362 15.32 -7.46 -35.16
C ALA A 362 15.16 -5.97 -35.02
N GLY A 363 16.17 -5.21 -35.38
CA GLY A 363 16.14 -3.75 -35.34
C GLY A 363 17.46 -3.15 -34.88
N ASP A 364 17.65 -1.91 -35.27
CA ASP A 364 18.87 -1.11 -35.08
C ASP A 364 18.75 -0.04 -33.96
N GLY A 365 17.58 0.07 -33.33
CA GLY A 365 17.35 1.02 -32.26
C GLY A 365 17.99 0.62 -30.94
N ALA A 366 18.20 1.56 -30.06
CA ALA A 366 18.78 1.29 -28.74
C ALA A 366 17.82 0.47 -27.86
N ILE A 367 18.38 -0.45 -27.11
CA ILE A 367 17.64 -1.16 -26.06
C ILE A 367 17.66 -0.31 -24.81
N THR A 368 16.51 -0.14 -24.22
CA THR A 368 16.36 0.44 -22.88
C THR A 368 15.52 -0.50 -22.03
N ALA A 369 15.79 -0.48 -20.75
CA ALA A 369 14.98 -1.22 -19.79
C ALA A 369 14.66 -0.31 -18.60
N THR A 370 13.45 -0.42 -18.11
CA THR A 370 13.00 0.30 -16.93
C THR A 370 12.35 -0.66 -15.95
N SER A 371 12.52 -0.38 -14.70
CA SER A 371 11.81 -1.07 -13.62
C SER A 371 10.65 -0.22 -13.16
N SER A 372 9.49 -0.83 -12.94
CA SER A 372 8.33 -0.16 -12.33
C SER A 372 8.58 0.22 -10.87
N SER A 373 9.58 -0.39 -10.24
CA SER A 373 9.97 -0.10 -8.86
C SER A 373 11.48 -0.31 -8.69
N THR A 374 12.24 0.78 -8.71
CA THR A 374 13.70 0.73 -8.53
C THR A 374 14.13 0.44 -7.09
N SER A 375 13.23 0.58 -6.14
CA SER A 375 13.44 0.13 -4.77
C SER A 375 13.36 -1.39 -4.63
N VAL A 376 12.65 -2.06 -5.52
CA VAL A 376 12.49 -3.52 -5.54
C VAL A 376 13.56 -4.15 -6.42
N ALA A 377 13.68 -3.70 -7.65
CA ALA A 377 14.66 -4.20 -8.60
C ALA A 377 15.18 -3.08 -9.50
N THR A 378 16.46 -3.07 -9.74
CA THR A 378 17.13 -2.17 -10.69
C THR A 378 17.52 -2.93 -11.94
N VAL A 379 17.67 -2.20 -13.03
CA VAL A 379 18.11 -2.75 -14.31
C VAL A 379 19.28 -1.96 -14.87
N SER A 380 20.15 -2.66 -15.55
CA SER A 380 21.16 -2.07 -16.43
C SER A 380 21.16 -2.79 -17.77
N VAL A 381 21.48 -2.07 -18.82
CA VAL A 381 21.51 -2.62 -20.19
C VAL A 381 22.92 -2.56 -20.72
N SER A 382 23.40 -3.66 -21.23
CA SER A 382 24.67 -3.76 -21.93
C SER A 382 24.48 -4.61 -23.18
N GLY A 383 24.58 -4.00 -24.35
CA GLY A 383 24.28 -4.67 -25.63
C GLY A 383 22.88 -5.27 -25.63
N ASN A 384 22.77 -6.56 -25.84
CA ASN A 384 21.50 -7.31 -25.84
C ASN A 384 21.19 -7.97 -24.48
N THR A 385 21.87 -7.56 -23.44
CA THR A 385 21.67 -8.13 -22.11
C THR A 385 21.10 -7.09 -21.16
N VAL A 386 19.99 -7.40 -20.53
CA VAL A 386 19.44 -6.64 -19.43
C VAL A 386 19.76 -7.37 -18.14
N THR A 387 20.60 -6.77 -17.33
CA THR A 387 20.87 -7.29 -15.98
C THR A 387 19.82 -6.76 -15.03
N VAL A 388 19.14 -7.64 -14.34
CA VAL A 388 18.16 -7.34 -13.31
C VAL A 388 18.78 -7.66 -11.96
N THR A 389 18.84 -6.67 -11.10
CA THR A 389 19.38 -6.80 -9.73
C THR A 389 18.29 -6.50 -8.71
N GLY A 390 18.01 -7.47 -7.86
CA GLY A 390 17.10 -7.32 -6.74
C GLY A 390 17.68 -6.41 -5.67
N LYS A 391 16.84 -5.60 -5.07
CA LYS A 391 17.19 -4.67 -3.98
C LYS A 391 16.45 -5.00 -2.69
N ALA A 392 15.15 -5.16 -2.78
CA ALA A 392 14.30 -5.44 -1.64
C ALA A 392 13.11 -6.30 -2.07
N TYR A 393 12.47 -6.91 -1.10
CA TYR A 393 11.26 -7.69 -1.32
C TYR A 393 10.18 -6.87 -2.04
N GLY A 394 9.55 -7.51 -2.98
CA GLY A 394 8.45 -6.94 -3.75
C GLY A 394 8.43 -7.45 -5.17
N SER A 395 7.48 -6.94 -5.91
CA SER A 395 7.34 -7.22 -7.32
C SER A 395 7.67 -5.99 -8.13
N ALA A 396 8.33 -6.18 -9.24
CA ALA A 396 8.55 -5.14 -10.23
C ALA A 396 8.30 -5.70 -11.62
N THR A 397 7.88 -4.85 -12.51
CA THR A 397 7.80 -5.19 -13.93
C THR A 397 8.95 -4.51 -14.65
N ILE A 398 9.79 -5.30 -15.25
CA ILE A 398 10.82 -4.79 -16.13
C ILE A 398 10.21 -4.63 -17.51
N THR A 399 10.19 -3.41 -17.99
CA THR A 399 9.77 -3.10 -19.34
C THR A 399 11.00 -2.89 -20.21
N VAL A 400 11.16 -3.75 -21.18
CA VAL A 400 12.23 -3.65 -22.17
C VAL A 400 11.64 -3.02 -23.43
N LYS A 401 12.32 -2.02 -23.93
CA LYS A 401 11.97 -1.30 -25.14
C LYS A 401 13.15 -1.34 -26.10
N VAL A 402 12.83 -1.45 -27.34
CA VAL A 402 13.76 -1.18 -28.43
C VAL A 402 13.27 0.11 -29.10
N ALA A 403 14.09 1.11 -29.09
CA ALA A 403 13.76 2.36 -29.76
C ALA A 403 13.55 2.11 -31.25
N GLU A 404 12.83 2.98 -31.87
CA GLU A 404 12.80 3.04 -33.33
C GLU A 404 14.21 3.31 -33.83
N GLY A 405 14.67 2.47 -34.70
CA GLY A 405 15.94 2.63 -35.39
C GLY A 405 15.79 3.33 -36.74
N THR A 406 16.88 3.37 -37.45
CA THR A 406 16.87 3.93 -38.82
C THR A 406 16.03 3.06 -39.74
N ASN A 407 16.18 1.73 -39.63
CA ASN A 407 15.64 0.79 -40.60
C ASN A 407 14.50 -0.09 -40.04
N HIS A 408 14.24 0.00 -38.79
CA HIS A 408 13.21 -0.80 -38.15
C HIS A 408 12.29 0.08 -37.25
N THR A 409 11.01 -0.22 -37.30
CA THR A 409 10.05 0.37 -36.37
C THR A 409 10.30 -0.17 -34.95
N ALA A 410 9.96 0.64 -33.99
CA ALA A 410 9.98 0.15 -32.60
C ALA A 410 8.98 -1.02 -32.47
N PRO A 411 9.42 -2.17 -32.01
CA PRO A 411 8.50 -3.25 -31.69
C PRO A 411 7.71 -2.91 -30.43
N ALA A 412 6.64 -3.65 -30.21
CA ALA A 412 5.93 -3.58 -28.95
C ALA A 412 6.87 -3.89 -27.79
N ASN A 413 6.76 -3.12 -26.74
CA ASN A 413 7.51 -3.36 -25.50
C ASN A 413 7.24 -4.78 -25.01
N LYS A 414 8.26 -5.35 -24.42
CA LYS A 414 8.12 -6.63 -23.72
C LYS A 414 8.38 -6.42 -22.25
N THR A 415 7.66 -7.17 -21.46
CA THR A 415 7.76 -7.11 -20.03
C THR A 415 8.25 -8.43 -19.48
N CYS A 416 8.98 -8.34 -18.39
CA CYS A 416 9.34 -9.46 -17.55
C CYS A 416 8.91 -9.11 -16.12
N THR A 417 8.09 -9.94 -15.53
CA THR A 417 7.73 -9.80 -14.12
C THR A 417 8.90 -10.26 -13.26
N VAL A 418 9.21 -9.51 -12.25
CA VAL A 418 10.27 -9.83 -11.31
C VAL A 418 9.68 -9.90 -9.92
N GLN A 419 9.77 -11.06 -9.33
CA GLN A 419 9.53 -11.23 -7.91
C GLN A 419 10.88 -11.23 -7.21
N VAL A 420 11.08 -10.32 -6.30
CA VAL A 420 12.30 -10.25 -5.49
C VAL A 420 11.98 -10.72 -4.08
N ASN A 421 12.61 -11.79 -3.67
CA ASN A 421 12.52 -12.38 -2.34
C ASN A 421 13.82 -12.07 -1.57
N LEU A 422 14.26 -10.82 -1.61
CA LEU A 422 15.35 -10.29 -0.81
C LEU A 422 14.77 -9.55 0.37
N PHE A 423 14.89 -10.13 1.52
CA PHE A 423 14.38 -9.55 2.75
C PHE A 423 15.52 -8.86 3.50
N ASN A 424 15.19 -7.79 4.20
CA ASN A 424 16.17 -7.11 5.04
C ASN A 424 16.48 -8.01 6.26
N SER A 425 17.77 -8.19 6.55
CA SER A 425 18.19 -8.96 7.73
C SER A 425 17.76 -8.30 9.05
N THR A 426 17.57 -6.98 9.04
CA THR A 426 16.91 -6.30 10.15
C THR A 426 15.42 -6.48 10.00
N LEU A 427 14.84 -7.36 10.80
CA LEU A 427 13.43 -7.76 10.72
C LEU A 427 12.48 -6.55 10.68
N ASN A 428 12.72 -5.57 11.53
CA ASN A 428 11.85 -4.40 11.64
C ASN A 428 11.82 -3.52 10.39
N SER A 429 12.82 -3.61 9.52
CA SER A 429 12.88 -2.86 8.26
C SER A 429 12.04 -3.48 7.14
N ASN A 430 11.46 -4.65 7.36
CA ASN A 430 10.57 -5.30 6.40
C ASN A 430 9.12 -4.90 6.65
N SER A 431 8.35 -4.75 5.58
CA SER A 431 6.88 -4.65 5.71
C SER A 431 6.29 -5.99 6.16
N TRP A 432 5.09 -5.98 6.70
CA TRP A 432 4.38 -7.22 7.03
C TRP A 432 4.14 -8.09 5.80
N ALA A 433 3.88 -7.49 4.64
CA ALA A 433 3.78 -8.22 3.37
C ALA A 433 5.08 -8.94 2.99
N ALA A 434 6.24 -8.28 3.20
CA ALA A 434 7.54 -8.91 2.98
C ALA A 434 7.79 -10.08 3.94
N ILE A 435 7.43 -9.90 5.21
CA ILE A 435 7.55 -10.94 6.23
C ILE A 435 6.66 -12.14 5.88
N LYS A 436 5.41 -11.87 5.46
CA LYS A 436 4.51 -12.93 4.99
C LYS A 436 5.11 -13.70 3.82
N ALA A 437 5.69 -13.00 2.87
CA ALA A 437 6.28 -13.65 1.70
C ALA A 437 7.51 -14.49 2.06
N ALA A 438 8.33 -14.04 3.00
CA ALA A 438 9.42 -14.86 3.54
C ALA A 438 8.88 -16.10 4.24
N SER A 439 7.76 -15.95 4.93
CA SER A 439 7.05 -17.07 5.56
C SER A 439 6.47 -18.04 4.53
N ASP A 440 5.78 -17.52 3.50
CA ASP A 440 5.19 -18.32 2.42
C ASP A 440 6.24 -19.12 1.63
N ALA A 441 7.42 -18.52 1.46
CA ALA A 441 8.56 -19.14 0.79
C ALA A 441 9.38 -20.09 1.69
N ASP A 442 9.05 -20.17 2.97
CA ASP A 442 9.81 -20.90 3.99
C ASP A 442 11.25 -20.40 4.15
N GLU A 443 11.46 -19.12 3.88
CA GLU A 443 12.77 -18.48 3.94
C GLU A 443 13.00 -17.65 5.20
N GLY A 444 12.01 -17.47 6.05
CA GLY A 444 12.09 -16.58 7.21
C GLY A 444 13.29 -16.86 8.10
N ALA A 445 13.57 -18.12 8.37
CA ALA A 445 14.71 -18.57 9.17
C ALA A 445 16.09 -18.31 8.52
N ASN A 446 16.13 -18.04 7.22
CA ASN A 446 17.35 -17.67 6.52
C ASN A 446 17.78 -16.22 6.77
N TYR A 447 16.85 -15.40 7.26
CA TYR A 447 17.05 -13.96 7.47
C TYR A 447 16.95 -13.55 8.93
N TRP A 448 16.09 -14.21 9.71
CA TRP A 448 15.74 -13.82 11.06
C TRP A 448 15.83 -15.00 12.03
N SER A 449 15.86 -14.68 13.29
CA SER A 449 15.97 -15.64 14.38
C SER A 449 14.82 -15.50 15.39
N ALA A 450 14.57 -16.53 16.15
CA ALA A 450 13.66 -16.45 17.30
C ALA A 450 14.14 -15.34 18.26
N GLY A 451 13.20 -14.49 18.66
CA GLY A 451 13.48 -13.32 19.48
C GLY A 451 13.64 -12.01 18.73
N ASP A 452 13.90 -12.03 17.41
CA ASP A 452 13.91 -10.82 16.58
C ASP A 452 12.56 -10.12 16.62
N THR A 453 12.59 -8.79 16.55
CA THR A 453 11.42 -7.97 16.84
C THR A 453 10.95 -7.16 15.65
N LYS A 454 9.63 -6.95 15.59
CA LYS A 454 8.96 -6.06 14.66
C LYS A 454 8.06 -5.10 15.42
N ALA A 455 8.24 -3.82 15.17
CA ALA A 455 7.41 -2.78 15.79
C ALA A 455 5.97 -2.83 15.30
N ILE A 456 5.06 -2.65 16.24
CA ILE A 456 3.62 -2.59 16.04
C ILE A 456 3.09 -1.40 16.85
N THR A 457 2.05 -0.74 16.36
CA THR A 457 1.32 0.22 17.16
C THR A 457 -0.08 -0.31 17.42
N ILE A 458 -0.41 -0.58 18.67
CA ILE A 458 -1.75 -0.97 19.08
C ILE A 458 -2.56 0.29 19.33
N ASN A 459 -3.73 0.35 18.71
CA ASN A 459 -4.59 1.50 18.83
C ASN A 459 -6.06 1.13 18.71
N GLY A 460 -6.81 1.42 19.73
CA GLY A 460 -8.24 1.09 19.80
C GLY A 460 -8.66 0.50 21.13
N THR A 461 -9.95 0.26 21.26
CA THR A 461 -10.54 -0.33 22.44
C THR A 461 -10.47 -1.86 22.37
N VAL A 462 -10.07 -2.48 23.47
CA VAL A 462 -10.09 -3.92 23.68
C VAL A 462 -10.91 -4.18 24.96
N GLY A 463 -12.05 -4.80 24.81
CA GLY A 463 -13.01 -4.87 25.90
C GLY A 463 -13.38 -3.48 26.41
N ASN A 464 -13.09 -3.20 27.67
CA ASN A 464 -13.32 -1.90 28.32
C ASN A 464 -12.06 -1.03 28.43
N PHE A 465 -10.96 -1.42 27.77
CA PHE A 465 -9.69 -0.72 27.85
C PHE A 465 -9.29 -0.15 26.51
N THR A 466 -8.90 1.12 26.45
CA THR A 466 -8.46 1.77 25.23
C THR A 466 -6.95 1.96 25.21
N PHE A 467 -6.32 1.37 24.21
CA PHE A 467 -4.93 1.63 23.88
C PHE A 467 -4.85 2.85 22.95
N SER A 468 -3.97 3.77 23.27
CA SER A 468 -3.75 4.98 22.51
C SER A 468 -2.33 4.99 21.95
N ASN A 469 -2.19 4.60 20.69
CA ASN A 469 -0.91 4.55 20.00
C ASN A 469 0.19 3.82 20.80
N LEU A 470 -0.14 2.72 21.45
CA LEU A 470 0.83 1.93 22.18
C LEU A 470 1.87 1.35 21.21
N SER A 471 3.08 1.90 21.25
CA SER A 471 4.21 1.34 20.50
C SER A 471 4.77 0.14 21.24
N ILE A 472 4.71 -1.02 20.63
CA ILE A 472 5.15 -2.29 21.18
C ILE A 472 5.76 -3.13 20.04
N ASN A 473 6.58 -4.11 20.39
CA ASN A 473 7.08 -5.04 19.40
C ASN A 473 6.42 -6.41 19.54
N ALA A 474 6.13 -7.03 18.41
CA ALA A 474 6.04 -8.46 18.30
C ALA A 474 7.43 -9.05 18.15
N PHE A 475 7.63 -10.26 18.62
CA PHE A 475 8.89 -10.99 18.46
C PHE A 475 8.64 -12.41 17.98
N ILE A 476 9.61 -12.95 17.22
CA ILE A 476 9.51 -14.30 16.66
C ILE A 476 9.64 -15.33 17.77
N LEU A 477 8.66 -16.23 17.85
CA LEU A 477 8.68 -17.42 18.71
C LEU A 477 9.38 -18.61 18.05
N GLY A 478 9.27 -18.72 16.73
CA GLY A 478 9.85 -19.80 15.94
C GLY A 478 9.30 -19.82 14.53
N PHE A 479 9.88 -20.68 13.72
CA PHE A 479 9.53 -20.90 12.32
C PHE A 479 8.92 -22.30 12.17
N ASN A 480 7.82 -22.40 11.43
CA ASN A 480 7.12 -23.67 11.20
C ASN A 480 6.88 -24.48 12.50
N HIS A 481 6.56 -23.76 13.57
CA HIS A 481 6.34 -24.38 14.87
C HIS A 481 5.26 -25.46 14.77
N ASN A 482 5.56 -26.66 15.25
CA ASN A 482 4.65 -27.79 15.26
C ASN A 482 3.92 -28.00 13.92
N SER A 483 4.67 -27.96 12.83
CA SER A 483 4.14 -27.86 11.47
C SER A 483 3.17 -28.98 11.08
N SER A 484 3.32 -30.17 11.66
CA SER A 484 2.40 -31.30 11.45
C SER A 484 0.98 -31.06 12.00
N LYS A 485 0.83 -30.15 12.94
CA LYS A 485 -0.44 -29.80 13.59
C LYS A 485 -0.90 -28.39 13.22
N GLU A 486 0.03 -27.47 13.20
CA GLU A 486 -0.23 -26.03 13.09
C GLU A 486 -0.06 -25.50 11.65
N GLY A 487 0.50 -26.32 10.76
CA GLY A 487 0.75 -25.99 9.36
C GLY A 487 2.16 -25.49 9.10
N THR A 488 2.55 -25.59 7.83
CA THR A 488 3.85 -25.14 7.31
C THR A 488 3.79 -23.69 6.84
N HIS A 489 4.95 -23.14 6.49
CA HIS A 489 5.11 -21.79 5.95
C HIS A 489 4.54 -20.73 6.89
N ARG A 490 4.94 -20.80 8.16
CA ARG A 490 4.49 -19.88 9.22
C ARG A 490 5.66 -19.38 10.05
N ILE A 491 5.68 -18.09 10.26
CA ILE A 491 6.46 -17.47 11.33
C ILE A 491 5.50 -17.23 12.49
N HIS A 492 5.79 -17.82 13.63
CA HIS A 492 5.02 -17.65 14.84
C HIS A 492 5.59 -16.51 15.67
N TRP A 493 4.73 -15.68 16.13
CA TRP A 493 5.04 -14.45 16.86
C TRP A 493 4.40 -14.44 18.23
N GLN A 494 4.97 -13.65 19.11
CA GLN A 494 4.29 -13.19 20.31
C GLN A 494 4.32 -11.68 20.38
N LEU A 495 3.20 -11.08 20.76
CA LEU A 495 3.08 -9.66 21.00
C LEU A 495 3.56 -9.37 22.41
N GLY A 496 4.45 -8.40 22.56
CA GLY A 496 4.79 -7.97 23.90
C GLY A 496 6.28 -7.75 24.16
N LYS A 497 6.95 -6.84 23.46
CA LYS A 497 8.25 -6.28 23.90
C LYS A 497 8.27 -4.76 23.80
N ILE A 498 8.79 -4.11 24.81
CA ILE A 498 9.14 -2.69 24.83
C ILE A 498 10.60 -2.58 25.22
N SER A 499 11.40 -1.94 24.36
CA SER A 499 12.85 -1.79 24.57
C SER A 499 13.57 -3.10 24.95
N GLY A 500 13.17 -4.20 24.30
CA GLY A 500 13.74 -5.53 24.55
C GLY A 500 13.13 -6.29 25.73
N THR A 501 12.45 -5.62 26.64
CA THR A 501 11.78 -6.22 27.81
C THR A 501 10.43 -6.80 27.40
N MET A 502 10.14 -8.04 27.79
CA MET A 502 8.85 -8.65 27.56
C MET A 502 7.78 -7.98 28.44
N VAL A 503 6.71 -7.51 27.82
CA VAL A 503 5.62 -6.83 28.49
C VAL A 503 4.28 -7.44 28.11
N GLY A 504 3.37 -7.45 29.05
CA GLY A 504 1.99 -7.84 28.84
C GLY A 504 1.05 -6.64 28.78
N LEU A 505 0.06 -6.72 27.92
CA LEU A 505 -1.02 -5.76 27.86
C LEU A 505 -1.91 -5.93 29.10
N CYS A 506 -2.03 -4.88 29.89
CA CYS A 506 -2.83 -4.88 31.11
C CYS A 506 -4.00 -3.90 30.96
N ASP A 507 -5.14 -4.24 31.51
CA ASP A 507 -6.26 -3.32 31.68
C ASP A 507 -6.22 -2.59 33.04
N ASN A 508 -7.27 -1.80 33.32
CA ASN A 508 -7.40 -1.04 34.57
C ASN A 508 -7.72 -1.92 35.78
N GLN A 509 -8.11 -3.16 35.55
CA GLN A 509 -8.50 -4.11 36.60
C GLN A 509 -7.45 -5.20 36.83
N TYR A 510 -6.24 -5.01 36.26
CA TYR A 510 -5.17 -5.98 36.38
C TYR A 510 -4.97 -6.44 37.83
N GLY A 511 -5.00 -7.74 38.06
CA GLY A 511 -4.85 -8.37 39.37
C GLY A 511 -6.12 -8.43 40.22
N ASN A 512 -7.19 -7.84 39.74
CA ASN A 512 -8.47 -7.85 40.44
C ASN A 512 -9.35 -9.03 40.02
N ASN A 513 -10.12 -9.47 40.99
CA ASN A 513 -11.20 -10.43 40.80
C ASN A 513 -12.42 -9.67 40.26
N VAL A 514 -12.57 -9.66 38.94
CA VAL A 514 -13.65 -8.97 38.23
C VAL A 514 -14.46 -9.97 37.43
N ASN A 515 -15.77 -9.74 37.35
CA ASN A 515 -16.66 -10.48 36.47
C ASN A 515 -17.43 -9.48 35.57
N GLY A 516 -17.91 -9.98 34.45
CA GLY A 516 -18.57 -9.18 33.44
C GLY A 516 -17.70 -8.97 32.20
N ALA A 517 -18.34 -8.62 31.11
CA ALA A 517 -17.70 -8.54 29.80
C ALA A 517 -16.68 -7.39 29.70
N GLY A 518 -15.61 -7.62 28.95
CA GLY A 518 -14.70 -6.59 28.50
C GLY A 518 -13.41 -6.41 29.31
N TYR A 519 -13.24 -7.06 30.46
CA TYR A 519 -11.97 -7.08 31.16
C TYR A 519 -11.03 -8.15 30.60
N PHE A 520 -9.72 -8.05 30.89
CA PHE A 520 -8.71 -8.99 30.37
C PHE A 520 -8.70 -10.30 31.16
N HIS A 521 -9.84 -10.93 31.22
CA HIS A 521 -10.07 -12.21 31.88
C HIS A 521 -10.37 -13.33 30.86
N MET A 522 -10.23 -14.56 31.29
CA MET A 522 -10.52 -15.71 30.43
C MET A 522 -12.01 -15.86 30.17
N ASN A 523 -12.84 -15.67 31.20
CA ASN A 523 -14.30 -15.74 31.11
C ASN A 523 -14.96 -14.69 32.01
N ASP A 524 -16.16 -14.25 31.62
CA ASP A 524 -16.98 -13.29 32.37
C ASP A 524 -17.46 -13.86 33.70
N SER A 525 -17.42 -15.18 33.86
CA SER A 525 -17.75 -15.89 35.07
C SER A 525 -16.59 -16.77 35.55
N ASN A 526 -16.58 -17.13 36.81
CA ASN A 526 -15.52 -17.96 37.41
C ASN A 526 -15.67 -19.43 37.01
N THR A 527 -15.42 -19.72 35.75
CA THR A 527 -15.46 -21.09 35.22
C THR A 527 -14.51 -21.24 34.03
N ASN A 528 -13.92 -22.40 33.90
CA ASN A 528 -13.16 -22.80 32.72
C ASN A 528 -13.93 -23.79 31.81
N VAL A 529 -15.22 -23.98 32.07
CA VAL A 529 -16.08 -24.81 31.23
C VAL A 529 -16.08 -24.29 29.81
N GLY A 530 -15.96 -25.20 28.84
CA GLY A 530 -15.80 -24.87 27.42
C GLY A 530 -14.34 -24.58 27.03
N GLY A 531 -13.44 -24.55 28.00
CA GLY A 531 -12.00 -24.40 27.80
C GLY A 531 -11.60 -23.17 27.01
N TRP A 532 -10.53 -23.29 26.26
CA TRP A 532 -10.09 -22.22 25.37
C TRP A 532 -11.12 -21.89 24.29
N LYS A 533 -11.72 -22.92 23.69
CA LYS A 533 -12.63 -22.80 22.54
C LYS A 533 -13.76 -21.82 22.82
N ASP A 534 -14.34 -21.89 24.01
CA ASP A 534 -15.54 -21.13 24.37
C ASP A 534 -15.26 -19.91 25.22
N SER A 535 -14.00 -19.67 25.58
CA SER A 535 -13.62 -18.54 26.43
C SER A 535 -13.98 -17.18 25.81
N SER A 536 -14.42 -16.25 26.68
CA SER A 536 -14.64 -14.85 26.32
C SER A 536 -13.34 -14.21 25.80
N MET A 537 -12.21 -14.59 26.38
CA MET A 537 -10.88 -14.19 25.92
C MET A 537 -10.69 -14.48 24.43
N ARG A 538 -10.89 -15.73 24.03
CA ARG A 538 -10.70 -16.14 22.64
C ARG A 538 -11.69 -15.47 21.70
N LYS A 539 -12.97 -15.53 22.05
CA LYS A 539 -14.06 -15.15 21.16
C LYS A 539 -14.17 -13.64 20.99
N THR A 540 -14.11 -12.91 22.11
CA THR A 540 -14.42 -11.49 22.15
C THR A 540 -13.18 -10.61 22.33
N LEU A 541 -12.38 -10.85 23.37
CA LEU A 541 -11.25 -9.97 23.67
C LEU A 541 -10.13 -10.07 22.62
N LEU A 542 -9.77 -11.28 22.20
CA LEU A 542 -8.85 -11.47 21.08
C LEU A 542 -9.54 -11.28 19.73
N GLY A 543 -10.83 -11.59 19.62
CA GLY A 543 -11.64 -11.36 18.44
C GLY A 543 -11.62 -12.49 17.41
N ASN A 544 -11.34 -13.73 17.81
CA ASN A 544 -11.33 -14.89 16.91
C ASN A 544 -12.71 -15.33 16.39
N SER A 545 -13.78 -14.69 16.83
CA SER A 545 -15.11 -14.86 16.24
C SER A 545 -15.21 -14.27 14.82
N ASN A 546 -14.28 -13.39 14.45
CA ASN A 546 -14.25 -12.70 13.16
C ASN A 546 -12.90 -12.90 12.45
N SER A 547 -12.85 -12.60 11.16
CA SER A 547 -11.60 -12.61 10.40
C SER A 547 -10.74 -11.37 10.69
N PRO A 548 -9.41 -11.43 10.50
CA PRO A 548 -8.54 -10.26 10.67
C PRO A 548 -8.89 -9.08 9.75
N THR A 549 -9.44 -9.35 8.56
CA THR A 549 -9.82 -8.31 7.59
C THR A 549 -11.17 -7.66 7.92
N SER A 550 -11.98 -8.32 8.73
CA SER A 550 -13.26 -7.80 9.25
C SER A 550 -13.34 -8.09 10.75
N PRO A 551 -12.49 -7.43 11.56
CA PRO A 551 -12.32 -7.78 12.96
C PRO A 551 -13.57 -7.43 13.79
N LEU A 552 -13.76 -8.18 14.86
CA LEU A 552 -14.76 -7.85 15.86
C LEU A 552 -14.42 -6.52 16.52
N ALA A 553 -15.36 -5.60 16.58
CA ALA A 553 -15.19 -4.34 17.28
C ALA A 553 -14.81 -4.57 18.76
N ASN A 554 -14.05 -3.67 19.33
CA ASN A 554 -13.57 -3.73 20.72
C ASN A 554 -12.78 -5.00 21.05
N SER A 555 -12.14 -5.60 20.06
CA SER A 555 -11.21 -6.71 20.24
C SER A 555 -9.77 -6.30 20.00
N LEU A 556 -8.82 -7.09 20.51
CA LEU A 556 -7.40 -6.87 20.22
C LEU A 556 -7.12 -6.97 18.72
N MET A 557 -7.80 -7.88 18.00
CA MET A 557 -7.69 -7.98 16.54
C MET A 557 -8.01 -6.64 15.88
N ALA A 558 -9.07 -5.94 16.31
CA ALA A 558 -9.44 -4.65 15.75
C ALA A 558 -8.41 -3.55 16.05
N ALA A 559 -7.74 -3.65 17.21
CA ALA A 559 -6.73 -2.70 17.64
C ALA A 559 -5.36 -2.89 16.99
N LEU A 560 -5.13 -4.04 16.32
CA LEU A 560 -3.89 -4.30 15.57
C LEU A 560 -3.87 -3.55 14.24
N PRO A 561 -2.68 -3.20 13.73
CA PRO A 561 -2.51 -2.56 12.41
C PRO A 561 -3.16 -3.37 11.28
N SER A 562 -3.78 -2.68 10.34
CA SER A 562 -4.49 -3.33 9.22
C SER A 562 -3.55 -4.09 8.28
N ASP A 563 -2.31 -3.61 8.09
CA ASP A 563 -1.29 -4.28 7.28
C ASP A 563 -0.79 -5.58 7.93
N LEU A 564 -0.70 -5.62 9.27
CA LEU A 564 -0.47 -6.87 10.01
C LEU A 564 -1.66 -7.80 9.84
N ARG A 565 -2.88 -7.31 10.10
CA ARG A 565 -4.10 -8.13 10.00
C ARG A 565 -4.28 -8.76 8.62
N ALA A 566 -3.89 -8.05 7.56
CA ALA A 566 -3.97 -8.53 6.19
C ALA A 566 -3.05 -9.71 5.87
N VAL A 567 -2.02 -9.94 6.69
CA VAL A 567 -1.04 -11.01 6.48
C VAL A 567 -1.12 -12.13 7.50
N MET A 568 -1.97 -11.99 8.51
CA MET A 568 -2.14 -13.01 9.54
C MET A 568 -2.67 -14.30 8.95
N LYS A 569 -2.08 -15.40 9.35
CA LYS A 569 -2.52 -16.77 9.03
C LYS A 569 -3.21 -17.37 10.22
N SER A 570 -4.27 -18.10 9.97
CA SER A 570 -4.88 -18.93 11.00
C SER A 570 -3.98 -20.12 11.34
N VAL A 571 -3.99 -20.49 12.60
CA VAL A 571 -3.24 -21.63 13.11
C VAL A 571 -4.18 -22.57 13.85
N THR A 572 -4.01 -23.86 13.64
CA THR A 572 -4.73 -24.86 14.40
C THR A 572 -4.07 -25.06 15.75
N LYS A 573 -4.76 -24.72 16.81
CA LYS A 573 -4.29 -24.89 18.17
C LYS A 573 -5.05 -26.01 18.88
N TYR A 574 -4.33 -26.88 19.52
CA TYR A 574 -4.89 -27.96 20.32
C TYR A 574 -4.82 -27.58 21.80
N THR A 575 -5.94 -27.61 22.47
CA THR A 575 -6.07 -27.23 23.88
C THR A 575 -7.21 -28.02 24.48
N ASP A 576 -7.24 -28.16 25.79
CA ASP A 576 -8.45 -28.63 26.46
C ASP A 576 -9.59 -27.63 26.20
N ASN A 577 -10.55 -28.07 25.41
CA ASN A 577 -11.71 -27.29 25.00
C ASN A 577 -13.00 -27.71 25.74
N THR A 578 -12.84 -28.47 26.80
CA THR A 578 -13.93 -28.87 27.74
C THR A 578 -13.76 -28.17 29.08
N GLY A 579 -12.54 -28.15 29.62
CA GLY A 579 -12.30 -27.65 30.97
C GLY A 579 -13.01 -28.49 32.04
N ASN A 580 -13.61 -27.80 33.01
CA ASN A 580 -14.44 -28.39 34.06
C ASN A 580 -13.71 -29.43 34.94
N ALA A 581 -12.48 -29.11 35.31
CA ALA A 581 -11.62 -29.96 36.15
C ALA A 581 -11.47 -31.40 35.57
N SER A 582 -11.35 -31.54 34.27
CA SER A 582 -11.23 -32.81 33.59
C SER A 582 -9.86 -32.97 32.93
N ASN A 583 -9.26 -34.15 33.06
CA ASN A 583 -7.97 -34.51 32.51
C ASN A 583 -8.11 -35.67 31.51
N SER A 584 -8.75 -35.44 30.41
CA SER A 584 -9.06 -36.43 29.38
C SER A 584 -8.45 -36.07 28.05
N SER A 585 -7.99 -37.06 27.29
CA SER A 585 -7.47 -36.86 25.90
C SER A 585 -8.55 -36.36 24.95
N GLY A 586 -9.81 -36.77 25.14
CA GLY A 586 -10.93 -36.33 24.31
C GLY A 586 -11.28 -34.85 24.48
N ASN A 587 -10.82 -34.21 25.55
CA ASN A 587 -11.02 -32.79 25.76
C ASN A 587 -10.07 -31.93 24.93
N VAL A 588 -8.91 -32.49 24.54
CA VAL A 588 -7.91 -31.78 23.76
C VAL A 588 -8.30 -31.83 22.29
N THR A 589 -8.93 -30.78 21.87
CA THR A 589 -9.45 -30.64 20.51
C THR A 589 -8.88 -29.39 19.83
N ALA A 590 -9.10 -29.30 18.54
CA ALA A 590 -8.58 -28.20 17.71
C ALA A 590 -9.47 -26.97 17.79
N THR A 591 -8.83 -25.81 17.80
CA THR A 591 -9.42 -24.52 17.39
C THR A 591 -8.60 -23.93 16.26
N THR A 592 -9.24 -23.12 15.42
CA THR A 592 -8.53 -22.35 14.40
C THR A 592 -8.52 -20.90 14.85
N ASP A 593 -7.35 -20.35 15.08
CA ASP A 593 -7.18 -19.05 15.67
C ASP A 593 -6.21 -18.19 14.86
N TYR A 594 -6.47 -16.90 14.78
CA TYR A 594 -5.54 -15.89 14.26
C TYR A 594 -4.73 -15.24 15.39
N LEU A 595 -5.37 -15.06 16.53
CA LEU A 595 -4.73 -14.66 17.78
C LEU A 595 -5.00 -15.76 18.83
N TRP A 596 -3.98 -16.15 19.56
CA TRP A 596 -4.14 -17.13 20.63
C TRP A 596 -3.28 -16.77 21.83
N LEU A 597 -3.68 -17.12 23.01
CA LEU A 597 -2.75 -17.20 24.13
C LEU A 597 -1.90 -18.47 23.99
N LEU A 598 -0.67 -18.42 24.44
CA LEU A 598 0.18 -19.61 24.46
C LEU A 598 -0.35 -20.61 25.48
N ALA A 599 -0.09 -21.89 25.29
CA ALA A 599 -0.40 -22.93 26.25
C ALA A 599 0.72 -23.10 27.29
N GLU A 600 0.42 -23.75 28.39
CA GLU A 600 1.41 -24.03 29.46
C GLU A 600 2.62 -24.77 28.88
N PHE A 601 2.40 -25.82 28.10
CA PHE A 601 3.47 -26.62 27.52
C PHE A 601 4.27 -25.82 26.47
N GLU A 602 3.61 -24.99 25.66
CA GLU A 602 4.27 -24.16 24.64
C GLU A 602 5.27 -23.17 25.25
N VAL A 603 5.04 -22.74 26.49
CA VAL A 603 5.92 -21.82 27.22
C VAL A 603 6.93 -22.55 28.09
N GLN A 604 6.46 -23.52 28.88
CA GLN A 604 7.28 -24.13 29.92
C GLN A 604 8.07 -25.36 29.46
N GLY A 605 7.64 -26.00 28.34
CA GLY A 605 8.20 -27.28 27.89
C GLY A 605 7.80 -28.46 28.77
N GLY A 606 6.96 -28.19 29.76
CA GLY A 606 6.33 -29.13 30.66
C GLY A 606 4.98 -28.58 31.08
N ARG A 607 4.25 -29.35 31.88
CA ARG A 607 2.96 -28.93 32.39
C ARG A 607 2.87 -29.20 33.91
N SER A 608 2.11 -28.38 34.60
CA SER A 608 1.74 -28.60 36.00
C SER A 608 0.23 -28.55 36.21
N TYR A 609 -0.42 -27.65 35.51
CA TYR A 609 -1.84 -27.35 35.69
C TYR A 609 -2.69 -27.65 34.49
N ALA A 610 -2.13 -27.68 33.26
CA ALA A 610 -2.86 -28.02 32.06
C ALA A 610 -3.22 -29.51 31.96
N ASN A 611 -4.22 -29.83 31.18
CA ASN A 611 -4.56 -31.20 30.83
C ASN A 611 -3.31 -31.93 30.29
N GLN A 612 -3.03 -33.13 30.86
CA GLN A 612 -1.81 -33.87 30.52
C GLN A 612 -1.70 -34.23 29.03
N TYR A 613 -2.81 -34.34 28.32
CA TYR A 613 -2.85 -34.73 26.93
C TYR A 613 -2.57 -33.56 25.96
N GLU A 614 -2.55 -32.32 26.46
CA GLU A 614 -2.17 -31.17 25.63
C GLU A 614 -0.74 -31.32 25.09
N GLN A 615 0.19 -31.87 25.89
CA GLN A 615 1.57 -32.12 25.48
C GLN A 615 1.70 -33.05 24.26
N ASN A 616 0.71 -33.90 24.00
CA ASN A 616 0.73 -34.81 22.84
C ASN A 616 0.50 -34.08 21.50
N SER A 617 0.01 -32.86 21.57
CA SER A 617 -0.33 -32.06 20.39
C SER A 617 0.37 -30.70 20.37
N GLN A 618 1.15 -30.38 21.40
CA GLN A 618 1.84 -29.12 21.54
C GLN A 618 3.36 -29.33 21.55
N LEU A 619 4.10 -28.33 21.18
CA LEU A 619 5.56 -28.25 21.29
C LEU A 619 5.93 -26.97 22.03
N GLN A 620 7.04 -26.96 22.74
CA GLN A 620 7.59 -25.74 23.31
C GLN A 620 8.13 -24.86 22.17
N TYR A 621 7.80 -23.59 22.17
CA TYR A 621 8.33 -22.65 21.22
C TYR A 621 9.85 -22.49 21.32
N ASP A 622 10.53 -22.39 20.20
CA ASP A 622 11.98 -22.28 20.12
C ASP A 622 12.53 -21.15 20.98
N TYR A 623 11.84 -20.01 21.00
CA TYR A 623 12.18 -18.87 21.85
C TYR A 623 12.30 -19.27 23.32
N TYR A 624 11.33 -19.98 23.84
CA TYR A 624 11.33 -20.41 25.25
C TYR A 624 12.22 -21.62 25.50
N LYS A 625 12.33 -22.50 24.53
CA LYS A 625 13.25 -23.64 24.58
C LYS A 625 14.71 -23.20 24.65
N ALA A 626 15.04 -22.05 24.04
CA ALA A 626 16.37 -21.43 24.12
C ALA A 626 16.66 -20.80 25.50
N GLY A 627 15.75 -20.90 26.49
CA GLY A 627 15.96 -20.40 27.85
C GLY A 627 15.63 -18.92 28.04
N ASN A 628 15.00 -18.28 27.07
CA ASN A 628 14.59 -16.89 27.22
C ASN A 628 13.60 -16.70 28.37
N SER A 629 13.67 -15.52 29.00
CA SER A 629 12.83 -15.17 30.13
C SER A 629 11.34 -15.28 29.78
N LYS A 630 10.58 -15.80 30.74
CA LYS A 630 9.11 -15.87 30.68
C LYS A 630 8.46 -14.79 31.55
N ILE A 631 9.28 -13.99 32.26
CA ILE A 631 8.81 -12.89 33.07
C ILE A 631 8.35 -11.76 32.17
N ALA A 632 7.09 -11.37 32.30
CA ALA A 632 6.55 -10.20 31.64
C ALA A 632 6.40 -9.04 32.63
N TYR A 633 6.42 -7.84 32.10
CA TYR A 633 6.23 -6.61 32.86
C TYR A 633 5.00 -5.86 32.33
N LYS A 634 4.50 -4.90 33.07
CA LYS A 634 3.41 -4.05 32.58
C LYS A 634 3.85 -3.27 31.35
N HIS A 635 3.01 -3.21 30.32
CA HIS A 635 3.26 -2.35 29.18
C HIS A 635 3.38 -0.86 29.55
N THR A 636 2.79 -0.46 30.68
CA THR A 636 2.82 0.90 31.22
C THR A 636 3.94 1.13 32.23
N ALA A 637 4.57 0.05 32.71
CA ALA A 637 5.64 0.12 33.71
C ALA A 637 6.58 -1.09 33.56
N VAL A 638 7.56 -0.96 32.67
CA VAL A 638 8.48 -2.05 32.28
C VAL A 638 9.38 -2.57 33.40
N GLY A 639 9.35 -1.96 34.57
CA GLY A 639 10.00 -2.45 35.78
C GLY A 639 9.09 -3.26 36.71
N THR A 640 7.80 -3.33 36.45
CA THR A 640 6.82 -3.98 37.30
C THR A 640 6.39 -5.31 36.70
N ALA A 641 6.86 -6.41 37.24
CA ALA A 641 6.54 -7.75 36.77
C ALA A 641 5.05 -8.06 36.90
N VAL A 642 4.50 -8.75 35.91
CA VAL A 642 3.10 -9.13 35.86
C VAL A 642 2.95 -10.61 35.56
N TRP A 643 1.86 -11.18 36.01
CA TRP A 643 1.43 -12.49 35.55
C TRP A 643 0.58 -12.34 34.27
N TRP A 644 0.64 -13.35 33.41
CA TRP A 644 -0.03 -13.28 32.10
C TRP A 644 -0.69 -14.61 31.74
N TRP A 645 -1.85 -14.51 31.13
CA TRP A 645 -2.69 -15.64 30.79
C TRP A 645 -2.08 -16.60 29.79
N LEU A 646 -2.32 -17.89 30.06
CA LEU A 646 -2.17 -18.98 29.12
C LEU A 646 -3.55 -19.54 28.76
N ARG A 647 -3.68 -20.14 27.60
CA ARG A 647 -4.98 -20.66 27.13
C ARG A 647 -5.40 -21.97 27.80
N SER A 648 -4.49 -22.70 28.41
CA SER A 648 -4.76 -24.02 29.01
C SER A 648 -5.66 -23.88 30.22
N PRO A 649 -6.85 -24.54 30.27
CA PRO A 649 -7.63 -24.65 31.50
C PRO A 649 -6.89 -25.51 32.53
N ASN A 650 -7.12 -25.21 33.78
CA ASN A 650 -6.61 -26.08 34.85
C ASN A 650 -7.37 -27.41 34.87
N TYR A 651 -6.63 -28.51 34.81
CA TYR A 651 -7.19 -29.85 34.71
C TYR A 651 -7.89 -30.35 35.97
N ASN A 652 -7.59 -29.77 37.14
CA ASN A 652 -8.16 -30.19 38.42
C ASN A 652 -8.96 -29.09 39.15
N ASN A 653 -9.16 -27.96 38.48
CA ASN A 653 -9.97 -26.86 39.00
C ASN A 653 -10.83 -26.27 37.89
N GLY A 654 -12.16 -26.44 37.96
CA GLY A 654 -13.11 -25.98 36.96
C GLY A 654 -13.28 -24.46 36.87
N ASN A 655 -12.62 -23.71 37.73
CA ASN A 655 -12.72 -22.25 37.79
C ASN A 655 -11.48 -21.54 37.24
N SER A 656 -10.41 -22.26 36.92
CA SER A 656 -9.10 -21.63 36.69
C SER A 656 -8.53 -21.95 35.32
N PHE A 657 -7.76 -21.00 34.83
CA PHE A 657 -6.83 -21.18 33.70
C PHE A 657 -5.39 -21.04 34.17
N CYS A 658 -4.47 -21.61 33.38
CA CYS A 658 -3.05 -21.46 33.59
C CYS A 658 -2.59 -20.03 33.31
N TYR A 659 -1.54 -19.61 33.99
CA TYR A 659 -0.84 -18.35 33.73
C TYR A 659 0.66 -18.50 34.08
N VAL A 660 1.46 -17.59 33.55
CA VAL A 660 2.85 -17.44 33.96
C VAL A 660 2.89 -16.37 35.03
N TYR A 661 3.41 -16.73 36.24
CA TYR A 661 3.49 -15.77 37.34
C TYR A 661 4.71 -14.83 37.20
N THR A 662 4.81 -13.85 38.09
CA THR A 662 5.83 -12.78 38.01
C THR A 662 7.28 -13.28 38.10
N GLY A 663 7.52 -14.48 38.54
CA GLY A 663 8.82 -15.14 38.54
C GLY A 663 9.09 -16.01 37.28
N GLY A 664 8.17 -16.04 36.31
CA GLY A 664 8.33 -16.79 35.07
C GLY A 664 7.92 -18.25 35.11
N GLY A 665 7.57 -18.81 36.28
CA GLY A 665 7.00 -20.15 36.40
C GLY A 665 5.50 -20.18 36.06
N ASN A 666 4.93 -21.37 36.07
CA ASN A 666 3.51 -21.58 35.84
C ASN A 666 2.70 -21.60 37.13
N TYR A 667 1.46 -21.15 37.02
CA TYR A 667 0.45 -21.24 38.08
C TYR A 667 -0.95 -21.23 37.45
N ASN A 668 -1.99 -21.15 38.26
CA ASN A 668 -3.36 -21.04 37.80
C ASN A 668 -4.13 -19.96 38.57
N ALA A 669 -5.09 -19.34 37.94
CA ALA A 669 -5.94 -18.32 38.53
C ALA A 669 -7.37 -18.47 38.06
N ASN A 670 -8.29 -17.93 38.84
CA ASN A 670 -9.70 -17.91 38.54
C ASN A 670 -9.99 -17.23 37.19
N ALA A 671 -10.86 -17.83 36.42
CA ALA A 671 -11.13 -17.43 35.02
C ALA A 671 -11.57 -15.97 34.87
N TYR A 672 -12.19 -15.38 35.88
CA TYR A 672 -12.68 -14.02 35.86
C TYR A 672 -11.68 -12.98 36.43
N TYR A 673 -10.46 -13.39 36.78
CA TYR A 673 -9.42 -12.44 37.16
C TYR A 673 -8.89 -11.72 35.90
N SER A 674 -8.64 -10.43 36.02
CA SER A 674 -7.92 -9.71 34.98
C SER A 674 -6.42 -9.96 35.10
N ALA A 675 -5.80 -10.34 33.99
CA ALA A 675 -4.36 -10.51 33.87
C ALA A 675 -3.83 -9.96 32.55
N ALA A 676 -2.52 -9.93 32.43
CA ALA A 676 -1.88 -9.43 31.21
C ALA A 676 -2.08 -10.38 30.03
N LEU A 677 -2.18 -9.79 28.83
CA LEU A 677 -2.26 -10.50 27.56
C LEU A 677 -0.91 -10.45 26.85
N LEU A 678 -0.44 -11.61 26.42
CA LEU A 678 0.71 -11.78 25.54
C LEU A 678 0.35 -12.78 24.43
N PRO A 679 -0.54 -12.41 23.53
CA PRO A 679 -1.02 -13.33 22.53
C PRO A 679 0.04 -13.64 21.47
N GLY A 680 -0.07 -14.85 20.92
CA GLY A 680 0.62 -15.26 19.70
C GLY A 680 -0.24 -15.01 18.46
N PHE A 681 0.44 -14.92 17.33
CA PHE A 681 -0.15 -14.90 16.01
C PHE A 681 0.83 -15.50 14.99
N ALA A 682 0.39 -15.72 13.76
CA ALA A 682 1.28 -16.19 12.69
C ALA A 682 1.13 -15.36 11.41
N THR A 683 2.23 -15.30 10.69
CA THR A 683 2.26 -14.70 9.35
C THR A 683 2.72 -15.70 8.30
#